data_169bfbe12b73b5c1a844a3676437e979
#
_entry.id   169bfbe12b73b5c1a844a3676437e979
#
_cell.length_a   1.000
_cell.length_b   1.000
_cell.length_c   1.000
_cell.angle_alpha   90.00
_cell.angle_beta   90.00
_cell.angle_gamma   90.00
#
_symmetry.space_group_name_H-M   'P 1'
#
loop_
_entity.id
_entity.type
_entity.pdbx_description
1 polymer ?
#
loop_
_entity_poly.entity_id
_entity_poly.type
_entity_poly.pdbx_seq_one_letter_code
_entity_poly.pdbx_strand_id
1 'polypeptide(L)'
;MGLNTDLGRIKAWWRTLGGDRFAVLPPPTRGRYTQSDGHEDAAEMFAVRGIATDTSFAYWHWQSHDAFARSGELTGELCLHWGGDHATVAAGLGEGPEGYRIVNGGPRGAFLLDKVTATDADGLPDPEDTAGVRQFLARLDEPRRRTARSTEYAPLSAAEERWLHDRLAGPVDLAAAVRFAAPLEHRQALTPDETERLLSAWREAYAGRLTAWRGWRFVLPALLRQEHPVAWEVAAELGADAAHALAAHPSPRSLELLRTAALTGDGGAVRCWFRAHHALREPDPVRAAAALSEELTEHTAPETAQTGLLQALREAVVREPLTRPPAADASFPLLLATVGFATDERLPRPLRVAAAKAAADTADRVREAAGRLTDAAGAADALAAVERYEAARDGLLAGTGPDLTGYEGRLGDIYHRYRALAPADLQWLRDRVADPSTGLQGIAFCLELLLAHGEAGEAELAALLPRWKKELTKQYRTTYTEWRHPLVTLTCLALDLDHPAAAALTAWWAKPKPLWKAPVRLLTHLGAPDEEKAAELWAFIVSDGHDTGQLMTWVLLRARLDGTHPLQVAEKLIGAPGVHPYTLEHVLIGVADPAQPLWHYAIDPRSHSWLRRAQEVADDPRLTDAARAIGLKAAREHHVFRHPDQVSPALTDGQRAAALAWAEARADRTAAD
;
A
#
# COMPACT_ATOMS: atom_id res chain seq x y z
N MET A 1 13.91 -30.34 7.77
CA MET A 1 12.45 -30.58 7.65
C MET A 1 12.30 -31.93 6.95
N GLY A 2 11.63 -32.90 7.57
CA GLY A 2 11.50 -34.24 7.01
C GLY A 2 10.55 -34.26 5.80
N LEU A 3 10.74 -35.26 4.93
CA LEU A 3 9.86 -35.56 3.79
C LEU A 3 8.40 -35.86 4.19
N ASN A 4 8.10 -35.96 5.48
CA ASN A 4 6.78 -36.29 6.02
C ASN A 4 5.84 -35.09 6.16
N THR A 5 6.28 -33.85 5.86
CA THR A 5 5.42 -32.68 5.88
C THR A 5 4.96 -32.30 4.47
N ASP A 6 3.81 -31.63 4.34
CA ASP A 6 3.31 -31.17 3.04
C ASP A 6 4.35 -30.28 2.36
N LEU A 7 4.94 -29.33 3.09
CA LEU A 7 6.02 -28.49 2.57
C LEU A 7 7.22 -29.29 2.08
N GLY A 8 7.58 -30.37 2.79
CA GLY A 8 8.67 -31.27 2.38
C GLY A 8 8.36 -32.00 1.08
N ARG A 9 7.13 -32.55 0.95
CA ARG A 9 6.65 -33.24 -0.27
C ARG A 9 6.54 -32.29 -1.46
N ILE A 10 5.97 -31.10 -1.25
CA ILE A 10 5.84 -30.09 -2.31
C ILE A 10 7.23 -29.61 -2.77
N LYS A 11 8.18 -29.36 -1.86
CA LYS A 11 9.55 -29.02 -2.24
C LYS A 11 10.29 -30.15 -2.96
N ALA A 12 10.02 -31.38 -2.62
CA ALA A 12 10.60 -32.54 -3.31
C ALA A 12 10.06 -32.62 -4.75
N TRP A 13 8.75 -32.57 -4.92
CA TRP A 13 8.10 -32.52 -6.24
C TRP A 13 8.59 -31.32 -7.06
N TRP A 14 8.63 -30.12 -6.47
CA TRP A 14 9.08 -28.90 -7.16
C TRP A 14 10.48 -29.02 -7.78
N ARG A 15 11.38 -29.74 -7.12
CA ARG A 15 12.73 -29.99 -7.63
C ARG A 15 12.78 -30.98 -8.80
N THR A 16 11.72 -31.73 -9.02
CA THR A 16 11.61 -32.66 -10.17
C THR A 16 11.07 -31.95 -11.42
N LEU A 17 10.54 -30.75 -11.27
CA LEU A 17 10.01 -29.97 -12.39
C LEU A 17 11.15 -29.31 -13.17
N GLY A 18 10.95 -29.23 -14.49
CA GLY A 18 11.85 -28.54 -15.41
C GLY A 18 12.03 -29.34 -16.69
N GLY A 19 12.47 -28.64 -17.73
CA GLY A 19 12.72 -29.21 -19.08
C GLY A 19 13.23 -28.13 -20.02
N ASP A 20 13.35 -28.45 -21.32
CA ASP A 20 13.94 -27.57 -22.32
C ASP A 20 13.23 -26.22 -22.49
N ARG A 21 11.92 -26.15 -22.18
CA ARG A 21 11.08 -24.94 -22.35
C ARG A 21 10.42 -24.48 -21.11
N PHE A 22 10.64 -25.16 -19.98
CA PHE A 22 10.02 -24.83 -18.69
C PHE A 22 11.03 -24.95 -17.55
N ALA A 23 11.10 -23.94 -16.71
CA ALA A 23 11.96 -23.90 -15.54
C ALA A 23 11.16 -23.55 -14.28
N VAL A 24 11.68 -23.93 -13.11
CA VAL A 24 11.15 -23.50 -11.83
C VAL A 24 12.23 -22.79 -11.03
N LEU A 25 11.83 -21.69 -10.39
CA LEU A 25 12.72 -21.00 -9.45
C LEU A 25 12.88 -21.86 -8.19
N PRO A 26 14.03 -21.80 -7.52
CA PRO A 26 14.20 -22.46 -6.24
C PRO A 26 13.11 -22.04 -5.25
N PRO A 27 12.66 -22.94 -4.35
CA PRO A 27 11.71 -22.54 -3.28
C PRO A 27 12.23 -21.34 -2.50
N PRO A 28 11.38 -20.33 -2.20
CA PRO A 28 11.84 -19.11 -1.56
C PRO A 28 12.43 -19.37 -0.19
N THR A 29 13.50 -18.67 0.13
CA THR A 29 14.04 -18.54 1.49
C THR A 29 13.50 -17.25 2.11
N ARG A 30 13.53 -17.16 3.44
CA ARG A 30 12.98 -15.99 4.16
C ARG A 30 13.58 -14.68 3.62
N GLY A 31 12.70 -13.76 3.18
CA GLY A 31 13.08 -12.45 2.64
C GLY A 31 13.37 -12.43 1.14
N ARG A 32 13.29 -13.56 0.43
CA ARG A 32 13.41 -13.60 -1.04
C ARG A 32 12.06 -13.75 -1.71
N TYR A 33 11.93 -13.12 -2.85
CA TYR A 33 10.77 -13.07 -3.74
C TYR A 33 9.55 -12.36 -3.11
N THR A 34 9.37 -11.12 -3.44
CA THR A 34 8.05 -10.47 -3.45
C THR A 34 7.37 -10.78 -4.78
N GLN A 35 6.11 -10.41 -4.93
CA GLN A 35 5.38 -10.66 -6.18
C GLN A 35 6.00 -9.95 -7.39
N SER A 36 6.67 -8.80 -7.18
CA SER A 36 7.41 -8.06 -8.21
C SER A 36 8.76 -8.67 -8.56
N ASP A 37 9.44 -9.28 -7.59
CA ASP A 37 10.83 -9.72 -7.73
C ASP A 37 10.95 -11.05 -8.49
N GLY A 38 9.88 -11.87 -8.53
CA GLY A 38 9.94 -13.21 -9.12
C GLY A 38 10.25 -13.24 -10.62
N HIS A 39 9.87 -12.21 -11.38
CA HIS A 39 10.22 -12.10 -12.81
C HIS A 39 11.68 -11.65 -12.99
N GLU A 40 12.17 -10.76 -12.12
CA GLU A 40 13.54 -10.28 -12.14
C GLU A 40 14.51 -11.39 -11.71
N ASP A 41 14.17 -12.12 -10.66
CA ASP A 41 14.92 -13.28 -10.18
C ASP A 41 14.97 -14.43 -11.22
N ALA A 42 13.91 -14.60 -12.02
CA ALA A 42 13.90 -15.55 -13.14
C ALA A 42 14.90 -15.14 -14.22
N ALA A 43 14.91 -13.87 -14.59
CA ALA A 43 15.86 -13.37 -15.61
C ALA A 43 17.31 -13.51 -15.15
N GLU A 44 17.61 -13.23 -13.88
CA GLU A 44 18.94 -13.43 -13.30
C GLU A 44 19.33 -14.90 -13.27
N MET A 45 18.44 -15.79 -12.83
CA MET A 45 18.69 -17.23 -12.81
C MET A 45 18.94 -17.77 -14.22
N PHE A 46 18.20 -17.28 -15.20
CA PHE A 46 18.37 -17.70 -16.60
C PHE A 46 19.74 -17.29 -17.14
N ALA A 47 20.16 -16.05 -16.85
CA ALA A 47 21.48 -15.56 -17.23
C ALA A 47 22.61 -16.39 -16.58
N VAL A 48 22.51 -16.66 -15.27
CA VAL A 48 23.50 -17.44 -14.52
C VAL A 48 23.60 -18.89 -14.97
N ARG A 49 22.45 -19.51 -15.35
CA ARG A 49 22.39 -20.93 -15.75
C ARG A 49 22.48 -21.15 -17.26
N GLY A 50 22.58 -20.11 -18.06
CA GLY A 50 22.58 -20.20 -19.53
C GLY A 50 21.25 -20.69 -20.09
N ILE A 51 20.13 -20.44 -19.40
CA ILE A 51 18.78 -20.78 -19.84
C ILE A 51 18.31 -19.70 -20.82
N ALA A 52 17.65 -20.11 -21.90
CA ALA A 52 17.12 -19.18 -22.90
C ALA A 52 16.10 -18.21 -22.26
N THR A 53 16.14 -16.93 -22.63
CA THR A 53 15.32 -15.87 -22.04
C THR A 53 13.82 -16.00 -22.36
N ASP A 54 13.47 -16.81 -23.36
CA ASP A 54 12.10 -17.13 -23.75
C ASP A 54 11.55 -18.40 -23.05
N THR A 55 12.32 -19.01 -22.14
CA THR A 55 11.90 -20.15 -21.34
C THR A 55 10.76 -19.75 -20.39
N SER A 56 9.66 -20.48 -20.44
CA SER A 56 8.54 -20.31 -19.51
C SER A 56 8.94 -20.80 -18.12
N PHE A 57 8.40 -20.19 -17.07
CA PHE A 57 8.81 -20.52 -15.71
C PHE A 57 7.68 -20.42 -14.70
N ALA A 58 7.85 -21.09 -13.54
CA ALA A 58 6.98 -20.97 -12.39
C ALA A 58 7.77 -20.74 -11.10
N TYR A 59 7.13 -20.05 -10.15
CA TYR A 59 7.68 -19.76 -8.83
C TYR A 59 6.56 -19.55 -7.82
N TRP A 60 6.89 -19.68 -6.52
CA TRP A 60 6.06 -19.07 -5.48
C TRP A 60 6.90 -18.15 -4.62
N HIS A 61 6.31 -17.07 -4.13
CA HIS A 61 7.01 -16.09 -3.30
C HIS A 61 6.89 -16.41 -1.80
N TRP A 62 7.69 -15.70 -0.98
CA TRP A 62 7.73 -15.94 0.47
C TRP A 62 6.36 -15.77 1.15
N GLN A 63 5.55 -14.79 0.72
CA GLN A 63 4.21 -14.58 1.28
C GLN A 63 3.28 -15.78 1.05
N SER A 64 3.49 -16.57 0.01
CA SER A 64 2.75 -17.82 -0.20
C SER A 64 3.06 -18.89 0.86
N HIS A 65 4.11 -18.71 1.67
CA HIS A 65 4.36 -19.57 2.83
C HIS A 65 3.31 -19.45 3.95
N ASP A 66 2.49 -18.40 3.95
CA ASP A 66 1.34 -18.27 4.84
C ASP A 66 0.30 -19.36 4.59
N ALA A 67 0.35 -20.04 3.43
CA ALA A 67 -0.42 -21.24 3.16
C ALA A 67 0.01 -22.46 4.01
N PHE A 68 1.16 -22.41 4.69
CA PHE A 68 1.65 -23.50 5.54
C PHE A 68 1.56 -23.15 7.02
N ALA A 69 1.10 -24.12 7.83
CA ALA A 69 1.26 -24.06 9.28
C ALA A 69 2.75 -24.15 9.67
N ARG A 70 3.07 -23.78 10.91
CA ARG A 70 4.44 -23.94 11.46
C ARG A 70 4.96 -25.39 11.42
N SER A 71 4.05 -26.35 11.44
CA SER A 71 4.35 -27.78 11.26
C SER A 71 4.81 -28.14 9.84
N GLY A 72 4.59 -27.26 8.87
CA GLY A 72 4.82 -27.51 7.45
C GLY A 72 3.64 -28.20 6.75
N GLU A 73 2.49 -28.26 7.38
CA GLU A 73 1.23 -28.72 6.79
C GLU A 73 0.64 -27.63 5.88
N LEU A 74 0.18 -27.97 4.69
CA LEU A 74 -0.52 -27.08 3.79
C LEU A 74 -1.95 -26.86 4.32
N THR A 75 -2.21 -25.63 4.74
CA THR A 75 -3.46 -25.24 5.39
C THR A 75 -4.27 -24.25 4.57
N GLY A 76 -3.79 -23.89 3.40
CA GLY A 76 -4.43 -23.02 2.42
C GLY A 76 -3.91 -23.37 1.04
N GLU A 77 -4.37 -22.64 0.02
CA GLU A 77 -3.90 -22.79 -1.35
C GLU A 77 -2.50 -22.16 -1.51
N LEU A 78 -1.56 -22.93 -2.05
CA LEU A 78 -0.24 -22.39 -2.39
C LEU A 78 -0.31 -21.72 -3.77
N CYS A 79 -0.18 -20.41 -3.80
CA CYS A 79 -0.19 -19.64 -5.03
C CYS A 79 1.14 -19.79 -5.78
N LEU A 80 1.07 -20.29 -7.02
CA LEU A 80 2.18 -20.46 -7.94
C LEU A 80 2.06 -19.40 -9.04
N HIS A 81 3.01 -18.49 -9.06
CA HIS A 81 3.12 -17.46 -10.10
C HIS A 81 3.92 -18.01 -11.30
N TRP A 82 3.79 -17.36 -12.44
CA TRP A 82 4.43 -17.81 -13.66
C TRP A 82 4.77 -16.66 -14.61
N GLY A 83 5.65 -16.95 -15.57
CA GLY A 83 5.96 -16.08 -16.69
C GLY A 83 6.21 -16.90 -17.98
N GLY A 84 6.09 -16.26 -19.13
CA GLY A 84 6.21 -16.90 -20.43
C GLY A 84 4.89 -17.41 -20.99
N ASP A 85 4.90 -18.57 -21.67
CA ASP A 85 3.70 -19.17 -22.28
C ASP A 85 2.91 -19.98 -21.25
N HIS A 86 1.63 -19.61 -21.05
CA HIS A 86 0.74 -20.22 -20.08
C HIS A 86 0.53 -21.74 -20.32
N ALA A 87 0.41 -22.17 -21.58
CA ALA A 87 0.19 -23.59 -21.90
C ALA A 87 1.43 -24.43 -21.57
N THR A 88 2.61 -23.89 -21.83
CA THR A 88 3.90 -24.52 -21.48
C THR A 88 4.04 -24.64 -19.97
N VAL A 89 3.65 -23.61 -19.19
CA VAL A 89 3.69 -23.67 -17.72
C VAL A 89 2.68 -24.69 -17.20
N ALA A 90 1.45 -24.69 -17.70
CA ALA A 90 0.43 -25.67 -17.32
C ALA A 90 0.90 -27.11 -17.57
N ALA A 91 1.48 -27.37 -18.72
CA ALA A 91 2.05 -28.67 -19.06
C ALA A 91 3.24 -29.04 -18.15
N GLY A 92 4.10 -28.06 -17.83
CA GLY A 92 5.28 -28.25 -16.98
C GLY A 92 4.95 -28.52 -15.51
N LEU A 93 3.88 -27.92 -14.99
CA LEU A 93 3.38 -28.19 -13.65
C LEU A 93 2.64 -29.54 -13.56
N GLY A 94 2.00 -29.97 -14.65
CA GLY A 94 1.24 -31.22 -14.71
C GLY A 94 0.04 -31.25 -13.75
N GLU A 95 -0.27 -32.42 -13.21
CA GLU A 95 -1.39 -32.63 -12.26
C GLU A 95 -1.02 -32.28 -10.80
N GLY A 96 0.27 -32.01 -10.55
CA GLY A 96 0.76 -31.79 -9.19
C GLY A 96 1.32 -33.06 -8.52
N PRO A 97 1.83 -32.96 -7.27
CA PRO A 97 2.30 -34.12 -6.53
C PRO A 97 1.12 -34.98 -6.00
N GLU A 98 1.38 -36.24 -5.72
CA GLU A 98 0.37 -37.16 -5.17
C GLU A 98 -0.28 -36.59 -3.89
N GLY A 99 -1.62 -36.61 -3.85
CA GLY A 99 -2.43 -36.03 -2.78
C GLY A 99 -2.67 -34.53 -2.90
N TYR A 100 -2.30 -33.92 -4.05
CA TYR A 100 -2.56 -32.52 -4.37
C TYR A 100 -3.12 -32.39 -5.77
N ARG A 101 -3.72 -31.26 -6.06
CA ARG A 101 -4.18 -30.88 -7.40
C ARG A 101 -3.69 -29.48 -7.75
N ILE A 102 -3.52 -29.23 -9.02
CA ILE A 102 -3.26 -27.89 -9.55
C ILE A 102 -4.54 -27.33 -10.16
N VAL A 103 -5.00 -26.21 -9.62
CA VAL A 103 -6.11 -25.43 -10.18
C VAL A 103 -5.53 -24.34 -11.06
N ASN A 104 -5.91 -24.35 -12.33
CA ASN A 104 -5.43 -23.38 -13.31
C ASN A 104 -6.31 -22.12 -13.28
N GLY A 105 -5.77 -20.99 -12.83
CA GLY A 105 -6.46 -19.69 -12.80
C GLY A 105 -6.63 -19.00 -14.16
N GLY A 106 -6.22 -19.66 -15.24
CA GLY A 106 -6.27 -19.14 -16.61
C GLY A 106 -5.10 -18.19 -16.96
N PRO A 107 -5.10 -17.64 -18.21
CA PRO A 107 -3.96 -16.87 -18.72
C PRO A 107 -3.63 -15.56 -18.00
N ARG A 108 -4.48 -15.12 -17.08
CA ARG A 108 -4.27 -13.91 -16.25
C ARG A 108 -4.21 -14.19 -14.76
N GLY A 109 -4.36 -15.47 -14.36
CA GLY A 109 -4.37 -15.91 -12.96
C GLY A 109 -3.11 -16.70 -12.61
N ALA A 110 -2.93 -16.95 -11.31
CA ALA A 110 -1.92 -17.88 -10.83
C ALA A 110 -2.42 -19.32 -10.89
N PHE A 111 -1.51 -20.29 -10.85
CA PHE A 111 -1.87 -21.67 -10.54
C PHE A 111 -1.96 -21.83 -9.03
N LEU A 112 -2.94 -22.57 -8.56
CA LEU A 112 -3.13 -22.85 -7.14
C LEU A 112 -2.85 -24.32 -6.88
N LEU A 113 -1.90 -24.63 -6.01
CA LEU A 113 -1.69 -25.98 -5.51
C LEU A 113 -2.50 -26.20 -4.25
N ASP A 114 -3.41 -27.15 -4.30
CA ASP A 114 -4.39 -27.44 -3.28
C ASP A 114 -4.30 -28.92 -2.86
N LYS A 115 -4.51 -29.21 -1.56
CA LYS A 115 -4.50 -30.57 -1.04
C LYS A 115 -5.80 -31.26 -1.36
N VAL A 116 -5.75 -32.47 -1.94
CA VAL A 116 -6.95 -33.28 -2.17
C VAL A 116 -7.37 -33.87 -0.83
N THR A 117 -8.57 -33.50 -0.39
CA THR A 117 -9.15 -33.97 0.87
C THR A 117 -10.30 -34.94 0.58
N ALA A 118 -10.43 -35.95 1.43
CA ALA A 118 -11.56 -36.87 1.36
C ALA A 118 -12.85 -36.16 1.77
N THR A 119 -13.88 -36.30 0.99
CA THR A 119 -15.23 -35.85 1.32
C THR A 119 -16.19 -37.05 1.33
N ASP A 120 -17.27 -36.96 2.11
CA ASP A 120 -18.35 -37.95 2.09
C ASP A 120 -19.19 -37.89 0.77
N ALA A 121 -20.24 -38.71 0.71
CA ALA A 121 -21.14 -38.79 -0.45
C ALA A 121 -21.88 -37.46 -0.72
N ASP A 122 -22.04 -36.59 0.29
CA ASP A 122 -22.66 -35.28 0.19
C ASP A 122 -21.66 -34.16 -0.10
N GLY A 123 -20.36 -34.50 -0.24
CA GLY A 123 -19.28 -33.53 -0.46
C GLY A 123 -18.84 -32.77 0.79
N LEU A 124 -19.20 -33.31 1.98
CA LEU A 124 -18.87 -32.70 3.27
C LEU A 124 -17.55 -33.25 3.80
N PRO A 125 -16.69 -32.40 4.41
CA PRO A 125 -15.42 -32.85 4.98
C PRO A 125 -15.63 -33.62 6.30
N ASP A 126 -14.70 -34.54 6.60
CA ASP A 126 -14.58 -35.07 7.94
C ASP A 126 -14.33 -33.92 8.92
N PRO A 127 -15.13 -33.80 10.01
CA PRO A 127 -14.95 -32.76 11.02
C PRO A 127 -13.55 -32.70 11.65
N GLU A 128 -12.85 -33.82 11.72
CA GLU A 128 -11.51 -33.92 12.26
C GLU A 128 -10.42 -33.56 11.22
N ASP A 129 -10.76 -33.52 9.93
CA ASP A 129 -9.85 -33.08 8.88
C ASP A 129 -9.81 -31.54 8.80
N THR A 130 -8.91 -30.94 9.58
CA THR A 130 -8.74 -29.47 9.63
C THR A 130 -8.49 -28.84 8.25
N ALA A 131 -7.80 -29.53 7.35
CA ALA A 131 -7.52 -29.03 6.01
C ALA A 131 -8.77 -29.08 5.14
N GLY A 132 -9.50 -30.21 5.14
CA GLY A 132 -10.76 -30.39 4.44
C GLY A 132 -11.84 -29.40 4.90
N VAL A 133 -11.99 -29.25 6.20
CA VAL A 133 -12.91 -28.26 6.78
C VAL A 133 -12.59 -26.85 6.30
N ARG A 134 -11.32 -26.47 6.26
CA ARG A 134 -10.91 -25.12 5.81
C ARG A 134 -11.19 -24.90 4.33
N GLN A 135 -10.87 -25.87 3.47
CA GLN A 135 -11.17 -25.79 2.03
C GLN A 135 -12.67 -25.72 1.76
N PHE A 136 -13.44 -26.54 2.48
CA PHE A 136 -14.89 -26.51 2.41
C PHE A 136 -15.46 -25.12 2.75
N LEU A 137 -15.01 -24.54 3.87
CA LEU A 137 -15.44 -23.20 4.29
C LEU A 137 -14.99 -22.10 3.31
N ALA A 138 -13.76 -22.19 2.78
CA ALA A 138 -13.27 -21.24 1.78
C ALA A 138 -14.14 -21.28 0.51
N ARG A 139 -14.56 -22.48 0.05
CA ARG A 139 -15.48 -22.64 -1.07
C ARG A 139 -16.86 -22.02 -0.78
N LEU A 140 -17.38 -22.17 0.43
CA LEU A 140 -18.66 -21.58 0.83
C LEU A 140 -18.58 -20.06 0.94
N ASP A 141 -17.43 -19.49 1.30
CA ASP A 141 -17.21 -18.05 1.40
C ASP A 141 -16.81 -17.40 0.06
N GLU A 142 -16.64 -18.19 -0.99
CA GLU A 142 -16.35 -17.66 -2.33
C GLU A 142 -17.62 -17.03 -2.94
N PRO A 143 -17.58 -15.72 -3.23
CA PRO A 143 -18.74 -15.05 -3.80
C PRO A 143 -18.92 -15.42 -5.28
N ARG A 144 -20.11 -15.82 -5.67
CA ARG A 144 -20.50 -16.00 -7.08
C ARG A 144 -20.39 -14.70 -7.88
N ARG A 145 -20.71 -13.60 -7.25
CA ARG A 145 -20.70 -12.28 -7.86
C ARG A 145 -20.38 -11.21 -6.84
N ARG A 146 -19.41 -10.37 -7.14
CA ARG A 146 -19.12 -9.14 -6.41
C ARG A 146 -19.50 -7.94 -7.24
N THR A 147 -20.37 -7.11 -6.70
CA THR A 147 -20.63 -5.77 -7.24
C THR A 147 -20.24 -4.75 -6.18
N ALA A 148 -20.17 -3.48 -6.54
CA ALA A 148 -19.91 -2.40 -5.57
C ALA A 148 -20.98 -2.33 -4.45
N ARG A 149 -22.12 -3.05 -4.60
CA ARG A 149 -23.27 -2.97 -3.68
C ARG A 149 -23.65 -4.28 -3.02
N SER A 150 -23.35 -5.41 -3.63
CA SER A 150 -23.73 -6.72 -3.10
C SER A 150 -22.66 -7.76 -3.38
N THR A 151 -22.53 -8.66 -2.44
CA THR A 151 -21.78 -9.90 -2.59
C THR A 151 -22.81 -11.02 -2.57
N GLU A 152 -22.92 -11.74 -3.68
CA GLU A 152 -23.85 -12.89 -3.79
C GLU A 152 -23.08 -14.17 -3.58
N TYR A 153 -23.53 -14.97 -2.64
CA TYR A 153 -23.00 -16.30 -2.37
C TYR A 153 -23.88 -17.39 -2.96
N ALA A 154 -23.31 -18.54 -3.28
CA ALA A 154 -24.10 -19.71 -3.64
C ALA A 154 -25.01 -20.11 -2.49
N PRO A 155 -26.28 -20.50 -2.72
CA PRO A 155 -27.10 -21.08 -1.67
C PRO A 155 -26.41 -22.34 -1.13
N LEU A 156 -26.55 -22.58 0.19
CA LEU A 156 -26.13 -23.83 0.80
C LEU A 156 -27.08 -24.96 0.39
N SER A 157 -26.55 -26.15 0.21
CA SER A 157 -27.36 -27.34 0.21
C SER A 157 -27.89 -27.63 1.62
N ALA A 158 -28.96 -28.39 1.73
CA ALA A 158 -29.52 -28.77 3.03
C ALA A 158 -28.51 -29.59 3.89
N ALA A 159 -27.59 -30.30 3.25
CA ALA A 159 -26.55 -31.05 3.93
C ALA A 159 -25.45 -30.10 4.47
N GLU A 160 -25.00 -29.12 3.66
CA GLU A 160 -24.02 -28.09 4.07
C GLU A 160 -24.56 -27.23 5.22
N GLU A 161 -25.81 -26.80 5.12
CA GLU A 161 -26.46 -25.99 6.15
C GLU A 161 -26.58 -26.75 7.47
N ARG A 162 -27.06 -28.00 7.45
CA ARG A 162 -27.10 -28.87 8.65
C ARG A 162 -25.71 -29.07 9.25
N TRP A 163 -24.72 -29.38 8.42
CA TRP A 163 -23.36 -29.58 8.88
C TRP A 163 -22.80 -28.36 9.62
N LEU A 164 -23.05 -27.14 9.10
CA LEU A 164 -22.63 -25.89 9.74
C LEU A 164 -23.35 -25.66 11.07
N HIS A 165 -24.68 -25.90 11.14
CA HIS A 165 -25.46 -25.79 12.37
C HIS A 165 -24.99 -26.78 13.43
N ASP A 166 -24.71 -28.03 13.04
CA ASP A 166 -24.20 -29.07 13.94
C ASP A 166 -22.86 -28.68 14.56
N ARG A 167 -21.99 -27.98 13.80
CA ARG A 167 -20.71 -27.46 14.32
C ARG A 167 -20.91 -26.30 15.31
N LEU A 168 -21.95 -25.50 15.14
CA LEU A 168 -22.30 -24.43 16.07
C LEU A 168 -23.11 -24.91 17.29
N ALA A 169 -23.67 -26.12 17.25
CA ALA A 169 -24.54 -26.62 18.31
C ALA A 169 -23.79 -27.02 19.60
N GLY A 170 -22.49 -27.32 19.50
CA GLY A 170 -21.63 -27.74 20.62
C GLY A 170 -21.20 -26.60 21.56
N PRO A 171 -20.33 -26.91 22.53
CA PRO A 171 -19.68 -25.87 23.34
C PRO A 171 -18.97 -24.86 22.43
N VAL A 172 -19.23 -23.56 22.65
CA VAL A 172 -18.77 -22.51 21.74
C VAL A 172 -17.28 -22.27 21.95
N ASP A 173 -16.45 -22.82 21.06
CA ASP A 173 -15.10 -22.28 20.84
C ASP A 173 -15.21 -21.08 19.89
N LEU A 174 -15.10 -19.87 20.41
CA LEU A 174 -15.23 -18.64 19.64
C LEU A 174 -14.22 -18.54 18.47
N ALA A 175 -13.04 -19.18 18.60
CA ALA A 175 -12.05 -19.17 17.51
C ALA A 175 -12.49 -20.03 16.32
N ALA A 176 -13.15 -21.16 16.58
CA ALA A 176 -13.73 -22.02 15.56
C ALA A 176 -15.09 -21.50 15.05
N ALA A 177 -15.93 -20.98 15.96
CA ALA A 177 -17.30 -20.54 15.66
C ALA A 177 -17.36 -19.48 14.57
N VAL A 178 -16.40 -18.55 14.51
CA VAL A 178 -16.30 -17.54 13.42
C VAL A 178 -16.33 -18.19 12.04
N ARG A 179 -15.65 -19.32 11.87
CA ARG A 179 -15.51 -19.99 10.57
C ARG A 179 -16.82 -20.63 10.12
N PHE A 180 -17.65 -21.12 11.05
CA PHE A 180 -18.91 -21.77 10.75
C PHE A 180 -20.06 -20.75 10.68
N ALA A 181 -20.01 -19.68 11.48
CA ALA A 181 -21.02 -18.64 11.48
C ALA A 181 -20.98 -17.77 10.20
N ALA A 182 -19.80 -17.52 9.62
CA ALA A 182 -19.65 -16.65 8.46
C ALA A 182 -20.46 -17.14 7.24
N PRO A 183 -20.37 -18.41 6.77
CA PRO A 183 -21.16 -18.88 5.64
C PRO A 183 -22.66 -18.85 5.88
N LEU A 184 -23.10 -19.08 7.11
CA LEU A 184 -24.52 -18.99 7.50
C LEU A 184 -25.01 -17.54 7.48
N GLU A 185 -24.25 -16.61 8.08
CA GLU A 185 -24.65 -15.20 8.12
C GLU A 185 -24.65 -14.57 6.73
N HIS A 186 -23.69 -14.88 5.87
CA HIS A 186 -23.68 -14.43 4.48
C HIS A 186 -24.94 -14.80 3.71
N ARG A 187 -25.67 -15.83 4.16
CA ARG A 187 -26.94 -16.32 3.59
C ARG A 187 -28.13 -16.06 4.49
N GLN A 188 -27.93 -15.32 5.57
CA GLN A 188 -28.95 -14.99 6.56
C GLN A 188 -29.58 -16.22 7.24
N ALA A 189 -28.82 -17.32 7.30
CA ALA A 189 -29.27 -18.60 7.85
C ALA A 189 -28.91 -18.80 9.34
N LEU A 190 -28.13 -17.89 9.96
CA LEU A 190 -27.78 -17.96 11.37
C LEU A 190 -29.05 -17.80 12.23
N THR A 191 -29.33 -18.80 13.08
CA THR A 191 -30.54 -18.84 13.89
C THR A 191 -30.48 -17.93 15.12
N PRO A 192 -31.63 -17.51 15.72
CA PRO A 192 -31.66 -16.71 16.93
C PRO A 192 -30.93 -17.39 18.12
N ASP A 193 -31.11 -18.72 18.30
CA ASP A 193 -30.47 -19.47 19.38
C ASP A 193 -28.96 -19.53 19.24
N GLU A 194 -28.44 -19.67 18.01
CA GLU A 194 -27.01 -19.62 17.74
C GLU A 194 -26.43 -18.23 17.96
N THR A 195 -27.18 -17.21 17.51
CA THR A 195 -26.78 -15.82 17.70
C THR A 195 -26.69 -15.47 19.19
N GLU A 196 -27.65 -15.89 19.99
CA GLU A 196 -27.66 -15.66 21.45
C GLU A 196 -26.50 -16.40 22.14
N ARG A 197 -26.23 -17.65 21.76
CA ARG A 197 -25.11 -18.41 22.30
C ARG A 197 -23.75 -17.77 21.97
N LEU A 198 -23.58 -17.33 20.71
CA LEU A 198 -22.37 -16.62 20.28
C LEU A 198 -22.22 -15.30 21.00
N LEU A 199 -23.31 -14.54 21.18
CA LEU A 199 -23.32 -13.27 21.92
C LEU A 199 -22.90 -13.49 23.38
N SER A 200 -23.48 -14.47 24.07
CA SER A 200 -23.22 -14.78 25.46
C SER A 200 -21.74 -15.19 25.65
N ALA A 201 -21.25 -16.12 24.84
CA ALA A 201 -19.86 -16.57 24.89
C ALA A 201 -18.89 -15.43 24.56
N TRP A 202 -19.22 -14.57 23.60
CA TRP A 202 -18.42 -13.41 23.24
C TRP A 202 -18.34 -12.40 24.37
N ARG A 203 -19.47 -12.03 24.99
CA ARG A 203 -19.51 -11.10 26.13
C ARG A 203 -18.74 -11.64 27.33
N GLU A 204 -18.86 -12.92 27.62
CA GLU A 204 -18.13 -13.56 28.71
C GLU A 204 -16.62 -13.53 28.48
N ALA A 205 -16.17 -13.94 27.30
CA ALA A 205 -14.75 -14.06 26.98
C ALA A 205 -14.03 -12.71 26.78
N TYR A 206 -14.75 -11.67 26.33
CA TYR A 206 -14.18 -10.39 25.92
C TYR A 206 -14.84 -9.18 26.63
N ALA A 207 -15.30 -9.35 27.85
CA ALA A 207 -15.87 -8.23 28.64
C ALA A 207 -14.95 -7.02 28.64
N GLY A 208 -15.48 -5.84 28.29
CA GLY A 208 -14.75 -4.57 28.17
C GLY A 208 -13.76 -4.46 26.99
N ARG A 209 -13.73 -5.46 26.08
CA ARG A 209 -12.90 -5.48 24.85
C ARG A 209 -13.58 -6.21 23.71
N LEU A 210 -14.86 -5.92 23.47
CA LEU A 210 -15.68 -6.65 22.49
C LEU A 210 -15.06 -6.68 21.07
N THR A 211 -14.36 -5.62 20.67
CA THR A 211 -13.67 -5.53 19.36
C THR A 211 -12.51 -6.51 19.21
N ALA A 212 -11.99 -7.09 20.30
CA ALA A 212 -10.88 -8.02 20.24
C ALA A 212 -11.21 -9.36 19.54
N TRP A 213 -12.49 -9.71 19.49
CA TRP A 213 -12.95 -10.88 18.75
C TRP A 213 -13.57 -10.49 17.42
N ARG A 214 -12.94 -10.88 16.33
CA ARG A 214 -13.40 -10.54 14.96
C ARG A 214 -14.76 -11.12 14.57
N GLY A 215 -15.26 -12.13 15.31
CA GLY A 215 -16.56 -12.77 15.05
C GLY A 215 -17.76 -11.84 15.24
N TRP A 216 -17.60 -10.71 15.93
CA TRP A 216 -18.65 -9.70 16.05
C TRP A 216 -19.20 -9.23 14.69
N ARG A 217 -18.39 -9.32 13.63
CA ARG A 217 -18.77 -8.97 12.25
C ARG A 217 -19.88 -9.85 11.67
N PHE A 218 -20.13 -11.01 12.25
CA PHE A 218 -21.23 -11.91 11.88
C PHE A 218 -22.36 -11.88 12.91
N VAL A 219 -22.01 -11.75 14.19
CA VAL A 219 -23.01 -11.72 15.28
C VAL A 219 -23.83 -10.44 15.26
N LEU A 220 -23.21 -9.26 15.11
CA LEU A 220 -23.94 -7.99 15.10
C LEU A 220 -24.94 -7.87 13.92
N PRO A 221 -24.60 -8.19 12.65
CA PRO A 221 -25.56 -8.20 11.58
C PRO A 221 -26.75 -9.14 11.86
N ALA A 222 -26.48 -10.33 12.41
CA ALA A 222 -27.53 -11.27 12.80
C ALA A 222 -28.45 -10.69 13.88
N LEU A 223 -27.89 -10.08 14.93
CA LEU A 223 -28.66 -9.40 15.98
C LEU A 223 -29.55 -8.27 15.43
N LEU A 224 -29.00 -7.45 14.53
CA LEU A 224 -29.76 -6.35 13.91
C LEU A 224 -30.89 -6.88 13.03
N ARG A 225 -30.64 -7.90 12.20
CA ARG A 225 -31.63 -8.53 11.34
C ARG A 225 -32.75 -9.21 12.15
N GLN A 226 -32.39 -9.83 13.27
CA GLN A 226 -33.33 -10.52 14.17
C GLN A 226 -34.05 -9.56 15.13
N GLU A 227 -33.79 -8.25 15.03
CA GLU A 227 -34.33 -7.22 15.93
C GLU A 227 -34.07 -7.52 17.42
N HIS A 228 -32.91 -8.12 17.70
CA HIS A 228 -32.55 -8.53 19.04
C HIS A 228 -32.47 -7.33 20.01
N PRO A 229 -33.02 -7.42 21.24
CA PRO A 229 -33.11 -6.28 22.15
C PRO A 229 -31.77 -5.56 22.44
N VAL A 230 -30.68 -6.32 22.53
CA VAL A 230 -29.33 -5.79 22.85
C VAL A 230 -28.53 -5.37 21.60
N ALA A 231 -29.04 -5.51 20.39
CA ALA A 231 -28.31 -5.20 19.17
C ALA A 231 -27.72 -3.78 19.16
N TRP A 232 -28.51 -2.82 19.62
CA TRP A 232 -28.14 -1.41 19.65
C TRP A 232 -27.11 -1.08 20.74
N GLU A 233 -27.13 -1.77 21.87
CA GLU A 233 -26.16 -1.62 22.95
C GLU A 233 -24.80 -2.14 22.48
N VAL A 234 -24.80 -3.34 21.87
CA VAL A 234 -23.59 -3.94 21.27
C VAL A 234 -23.03 -3.03 20.16
N ALA A 235 -23.87 -2.49 19.30
CA ALA A 235 -23.44 -1.56 18.26
C ALA A 235 -22.81 -0.28 18.83
N ALA A 236 -23.39 0.26 19.91
CA ALA A 236 -22.85 1.43 20.59
C ALA A 236 -21.49 1.16 21.26
N GLU A 237 -21.32 -0.02 21.89
CA GLU A 237 -20.04 -0.44 22.47
C GLU A 237 -18.94 -0.65 21.40
N LEU A 238 -19.30 -1.15 20.23
CA LEU A 238 -18.38 -1.35 19.09
C LEU A 238 -18.03 -0.03 18.37
N GLY A 239 -18.87 0.99 18.48
CA GLY A 239 -18.63 2.31 17.89
C GLY A 239 -18.40 2.27 16.38
N ALA A 240 -17.27 2.80 15.89
CA ALA A 240 -16.94 2.86 14.47
C ALA A 240 -16.83 1.46 13.82
N ASP A 241 -16.43 0.45 14.57
CA ASP A 241 -16.33 -0.93 14.06
C ASP A 241 -17.70 -1.49 13.64
N ALA A 242 -18.80 -1.05 14.27
CA ALA A 242 -20.16 -1.45 13.92
C ALA A 242 -20.69 -0.82 12.62
N ALA A 243 -20.00 0.17 12.06
CA ALA A 243 -20.54 1.03 11.01
C ALA A 243 -21.10 0.28 9.80
N HIS A 244 -20.40 -0.76 9.31
CA HIS A 244 -20.85 -1.54 8.17
C HIS A 244 -22.17 -2.31 8.45
N ALA A 245 -22.29 -2.90 9.64
CA ALA A 245 -23.50 -3.62 10.04
C ALA A 245 -24.68 -2.65 10.18
N LEU A 246 -24.45 -1.49 10.80
CA LEU A 246 -25.46 -0.43 10.95
C LEU A 246 -25.93 0.13 9.60
N ALA A 247 -25.01 0.31 8.65
CA ALA A 247 -25.34 0.80 7.30
C ALA A 247 -26.12 -0.23 6.46
N ALA A 248 -25.94 -1.52 6.73
CA ALA A 248 -26.71 -2.59 6.11
C ALA A 248 -28.16 -2.67 6.65
N HIS A 249 -28.40 -2.10 7.85
CA HIS A 249 -29.71 -2.02 8.50
C HIS A 249 -30.11 -0.56 8.79
N PRO A 250 -30.34 0.27 7.75
CA PRO A 250 -30.58 1.68 7.91
C PRO A 250 -31.89 1.96 8.65
N SER A 251 -31.80 2.72 9.75
CA SER A 251 -32.89 3.16 10.59
C SER A 251 -32.54 4.51 11.23
N PRO A 252 -33.51 5.25 11.81
CA PRO A 252 -33.17 6.47 12.55
C PRO A 252 -32.15 6.25 13.66
N ARG A 253 -32.19 5.07 14.33
CA ARG A 253 -31.24 4.72 15.40
C ARG A 253 -29.86 4.36 14.87
N SER A 254 -29.79 3.64 13.74
CA SER A 254 -28.50 3.39 13.08
C SER A 254 -27.86 4.68 12.58
N LEU A 255 -28.65 5.63 12.05
CA LEU A 255 -28.13 6.94 11.64
C LEU A 255 -27.48 7.69 12.80
N GLU A 256 -28.08 7.69 13.98
CA GLU A 256 -27.53 8.37 15.15
C GLU A 256 -26.21 7.73 15.63
N LEU A 257 -26.15 6.41 15.68
CA LEU A 257 -24.91 5.70 16.03
C LEU A 257 -23.81 5.91 14.98
N LEU A 258 -24.17 5.87 13.70
CA LEU A 258 -23.23 6.15 12.60
C LEU A 258 -22.72 7.61 12.65
N ARG A 259 -23.61 8.56 12.95
CA ARG A 259 -23.25 9.96 13.16
C ARG A 259 -22.21 10.11 14.27
N THR A 260 -22.50 9.52 15.43
CA THR A 260 -21.57 9.56 16.58
C THR A 260 -20.20 8.99 16.21
N ALA A 261 -20.16 7.85 15.53
CA ALA A 261 -18.91 7.24 15.07
C ALA A 261 -18.19 8.09 13.99
N ALA A 262 -18.94 8.69 13.05
CA ALA A 262 -18.39 9.55 11.99
C ALA A 262 -17.72 10.81 12.54
N LEU A 263 -18.29 11.41 13.58
CA LEU A 263 -17.76 12.62 14.21
C LEU A 263 -16.42 12.39 14.92
N THR A 264 -16.04 11.14 15.22
CA THR A 264 -14.68 10.82 15.69
C THR A 264 -13.62 10.89 14.60
N GLY A 265 -14.02 11.04 13.33
CA GLY A 265 -13.11 11.12 12.17
C GLY A 265 -12.81 9.80 11.50
N ASP A 266 -13.50 8.71 11.86
CA ASP A 266 -13.37 7.44 11.15
C ASP A 266 -13.99 7.53 9.75
N GLY A 267 -13.16 7.50 8.70
CA GLY A 267 -13.60 7.62 7.31
C GLY A 267 -14.51 6.47 6.85
N GLY A 268 -14.40 5.28 7.47
CA GLY A 268 -15.29 4.14 7.24
C GLY A 268 -16.70 4.41 7.79
N ALA A 269 -16.79 4.91 9.03
CA ALA A 269 -18.05 5.29 9.64
C ALA A 269 -18.73 6.44 8.88
N VAL A 270 -17.97 7.43 8.39
CA VAL A 270 -18.49 8.53 7.55
C VAL A 270 -19.11 7.97 6.26
N ARG A 271 -18.44 7.04 5.56
CA ARG A 271 -18.99 6.39 4.36
C ARG A 271 -20.29 5.64 4.65
N CYS A 272 -20.33 4.93 5.75
CA CYS A 272 -21.51 4.20 6.18
C CYS A 272 -22.67 5.16 6.56
N TRP A 273 -22.35 6.24 7.26
CA TRP A 273 -23.32 7.28 7.60
C TRP A 273 -23.89 7.95 6.34
N PHE A 274 -23.05 8.33 5.39
CA PHE A 274 -23.52 8.86 4.11
C PHE A 274 -24.47 7.90 3.40
N ARG A 275 -24.11 6.61 3.28
CA ARG A 275 -24.97 5.62 2.61
C ARG A 275 -26.32 5.47 3.28
N ALA A 276 -26.35 5.40 4.61
CA ALA A 276 -27.60 5.31 5.37
C ALA A 276 -28.43 6.59 5.27
N HIS A 277 -27.78 7.76 5.36
CA HIS A 277 -28.46 9.07 5.20
C HIS A 277 -29.03 9.23 3.79
N HIS A 278 -28.26 8.92 2.76
CA HIS A 278 -28.69 8.97 1.37
C HIS A 278 -29.88 8.03 1.10
N ALA A 279 -29.89 6.85 1.70
CA ALA A 279 -30.97 5.88 1.55
C ALA A 279 -32.26 6.31 2.25
N LEU A 280 -32.17 6.99 3.41
CA LEU A 280 -33.33 7.26 4.27
C LEU A 280 -33.87 8.69 4.18
N ARG A 281 -33.00 9.68 3.91
CA ARG A 281 -33.36 11.09 4.06
C ARG A 281 -33.21 11.92 2.79
N GLU A 282 -32.10 11.79 2.09
CA GLU A 282 -31.78 12.66 0.95
C GLU A 282 -31.31 11.85 -0.26
N PRO A 283 -32.18 11.63 -1.26
CA PRO A 283 -31.86 10.81 -2.43
C PRO A 283 -30.86 11.48 -3.41
N ASP A 284 -30.66 12.81 -3.34
CA ASP A 284 -29.63 13.49 -4.11
C ASP A 284 -28.27 13.33 -3.39
N PRO A 285 -27.31 12.59 -3.98
CA PRO A 285 -26.03 12.33 -3.34
C PRO A 285 -25.20 13.60 -3.09
N VAL A 286 -25.31 14.62 -3.94
CA VAL A 286 -24.57 15.89 -3.77
C VAL A 286 -25.12 16.67 -2.60
N ARG A 287 -26.45 16.74 -2.46
CA ARG A 287 -27.10 17.39 -1.31
C ARG A 287 -26.87 16.65 -0.01
N ALA A 288 -26.93 15.30 -0.04
CA ALA A 288 -26.60 14.49 1.12
C ALA A 288 -25.16 14.75 1.57
N ALA A 289 -24.21 14.77 0.65
CA ALA A 289 -22.81 15.07 0.98
C ALA A 289 -22.62 16.50 1.48
N ALA A 290 -23.31 17.47 0.94
CA ALA A 290 -23.23 18.86 1.39
C ALA A 290 -23.69 19.00 2.84
N ALA A 291 -24.88 18.47 3.18
CA ALA A 291 -25.40 18.51 4.53
C ALA A 291 -24.48 17.83 5.56
N LEU A 292 -23.96 16.64 5.22
CA LEU A 292 -23.04 15.92 6.10
C LEU A 292 -21.69 16.61 6.26
N SER A 293 -21.18 17.26 5.21
CA SER A 293 -19.92 18.03 5.25
C SER A 293 -20.05 19.27 6.16
N GLU A 294 -21.20 19.95 6.14
CA GLU A 294 -21.48 21.06 7.06
C GLU A 294 -21.50 20.57 8.49
N GLU A 295 -22.19 19.48 8.78
CA GLU A 295 -22.28 18.89 10.11
C GLU A 295 -20.91 18.43 10.63
N LEU A 296 -20.09 17.79 9.80
CA LEU A 296 -18.71 17.43 10.16
C LEU A 296 -17.86 18.66 10.48
N THR A 297 -18.07 19.75 9.76
CA THR A 297 -17.35 21.03 9.98
C THR A 297 -17.77 21.70 11.28
N GLU A 298 -19.07 21.76 11.57
CA GLU A 298 -19.62 22.32 12.81
C GLU A 298 -19.10 21.62 14.05
N HIS A 299 -18.88 20.30 13.96
CA HIS A 299 -18.35 19.49 15.06
C HIS A 299 -16.83 19.36 15.05
N THR A 300 -16.13 20.16 14.25
CA THR A 300 -14.65 20.13 14.12
C THR A 300 -14.09 18.73 13.90
N ALA A 301 -14.81 17.91 13.13
CA ALA A 301 -14.37 16.55 12.79
C ALA A 301 -13.05 16.58 12.03
N PRO A 302 -12.16 15.58 12.21
CA PRO A 302 -10.89 15.51 11.50
C PRO A 302 -11.06 15.52 9.99
N GLU A 303 -10.04 15.99 9.27
CA GLU A 303 -10.03 16.07 7.78
C GLU A 303 -10.26 14.71 7.11
N THR A 304 -9.86 13.61 7.76
CA THR A 304 -10.15 12.22 7.35
C THR A 304 -11.63 11.97 7.11
N ALA A 305 -12.50 12.66 7.86
CA ALA A 305 -13.94 12.57 7.71
C ALA A 305 -14.41 13.13 6.35
N GLN A 306 -13.89 14.28 5.93
CA GLN A 306 -14.21 14.87 4.62
C GLN A 306 -13.73 13.99 3.45
N THR A 307 -12.56 13.38 3.59
CA THR A 307 -12.03 12.41 2.60
C THR A 307 -12.91 11.15 2.53
N GLY A 308 -13.36 10.62 3.66
CA GLY A 308 -14.30 9.50 3.70
C GLY A 308 -15.65 9.83 3.04
N LEU A 309 -16.14 11.05 3.26
CA LEU A 309 -17.37 11.56 2.64
C LEU A 309 -17.22 11.72 1.11
N LEU A 310 -16.10 12.28 0.66
CA LEU A 310 -15.78 12.37 -0.76
C LEU A 310 -15.78 11.00 -1.44
N GLN A 311 -15.17 10.00 -0.83
CA GLN A 311 -15.16 8.64 -1.37
C GLN A 311 -16.57 8.09 -1.50
N ALA A 312 -17.42 8.27 -0.49
CA ALA A 312 -18.81 7.83 -0.52
C ALA A 312 -19.63 8.54 -1.61
N LEU A 313 -19.42 9.86 -1.77
CA LEU A 313 -20.07 10.65 -2.82
C LEU A 313 -19.65 10.17 -4.23
N ARG A 314 -18.37 9.92 -4.44
CA ARG A 314 -17.85 9.38 -5.72
C ARG A 314 -18.52 8.05 -6.07
N GLU A 315 -18.59 7.13 -5.10
CA GLU A 315 -19.25 5.83 -5.27
C GLU A 315 -20.75 5.95 -5.55
N ALA A 316 -21.41 6.98 -5.01
CA ALA A 316 -22.84 7.20 -5.19
C ALA A 316 -23.19 7.81 -6.55
N VAL A 317 -22.37 8.75 -7.05
CA VAL A 317 -22.60 9.46 -8.30
C VAL A 317 -22.23 8.61 -9.53
N VAL A 318 -21.20 7.79 -9.44
CA VAL A 318 -20.76 6.89 -10.53
C VAL A 318 -21.65 5.62 -10.56
N ARG A 319 -22.95 5.81 -10.56
CA ARG A 319 -23.96 4.74 -10.31
C ARG A 319 -24.36 3.90 -11.51
N GLU A 320 -24.07 4.28 -12.73
CA GLU A 320 -24.47 3.46 -13.87
C GLU A 320 -23.52 2.27 -14.03
N PRO A 321 -24.04 1.04 -14.09
CA PRO A 321 -23.24 -0.07 -14.52
C PRO A 321 -22.77 0.26 -15.93
N LEU A 322 -21.44 0.30 -16.11
CA LEU A 322 -20.84 0.43 -17.43
C LEU A 322 -21.32 -0.74 -18.30
N THR A 323 -22.45 -0.57 -18.96
CA THR A 323 -22.97 -1.47 -20.00
C THR A 323 -22.19 -1.30 -21.30
N ARG A 324 -21.02 -0.67 -21.25
CA ARG A 324 -20.14 -0.44 -22.41
C ARG A 324 -18.92 -1.37 -22.40
N PRO A 325 -18.43 -1.72 -23.60
CA PRO A 325 -17.39 -2.72 -23.77
C PRO A 325 -16.04 -2.28 -23.16
N PRO A 326 -15.12 -3.22 -22.93
CA PRO A 326 -13.93 -3.11 -22.07
C PRO A 326 -12.78 -2.22 -22.58
N ALA A 327 -13.04 -1.25 -23.45
CA ALA A 327 -12.01 -0.38 -24.04
C ALA A 327 -11.80 0.96 -23.30
N ALA A 328 -12.66 1.31 -22.33
CA ALA A 328 -12.46 2.51 -21.50
C ALA A 328 -12.02 2.07 -20.10
N ASP A 329 -11.00 2.71 -19.54
CA ASP A 329 -10.56 2.52 -18.16
C ASP A 329 -11.78 2.68 -17.23
N ALA A 330 -12.19 1.60 -16.56
CA ALA A 330 -13.35 1.58 -15.66
C ALA A 330 -13.24 2.61 -14.51
N SER A 331 -12.05 3.16 -14.29
CA SER A 331 -11.78 4.21 -13.31
C SER A 331 -12.11 5.62 -13.81
N PHE A 332 -12.21 5.84 -15.13
CA PHE A 332 -12.37 7.17 -15.71
C PHE A 332 -13.54 7.99 -15.17
N PRO A 333 -14.78 7.44 -15.03
CA PRO A 333 -15.89 8.20 -14.46
C PRO A 333 -15.64 8.64 -13.00
N LEU A 334 -14.94 7.81 -12.20
CA LEU A 334 -14.56 8.16 -10.83
C LEU A 334 -13.53 9.28 -10.78
N LEU A 335 -12.55 9.25 -11.69
CA LEU A 335 -11.53 10.29 -11.80
C LEU A 335 -12.17 11.61 -12.22
N LEU A 336 -13.01 11.59 -13.25
CA LEU A 336 -13.73 12.76 -13.75
C LEU A 336 -14.64 13.38 -12.68
N ALA A 337 -15.41 12.55 -11.96
CA ALA A 337 -16.24 13.01 -10.86
C ALA A 337 -15.41 13.70 -9.76
N THR A 338 -14.23 13.17 -9.44
CA THR A 338 -13.33 13.77 -8.43
C THR A 338 -12.88 15.18 -8.84
N VAL A 339 -12.47 15.34 -10.09
CA VAL A 339 -12.09 16.65 -10.64
C VAL A 339 -13.28 17.62 -10.64
N GLY A 340 -14.46 17.16 -11.04
CA GLY A 340 -15.68 17.96 -11.05
C GLY A 340 -16.11 18.45 -9.66
N PHE A 341 -16.00 17.60 -8.63
CA PHE A 341 -16.37 17.98 -7.25
C PHE A 341 -15.50 19.09 -6.66
N ALA A 342 -14.25 19.22 -7.07
CA ALA A 342 -13.39 20.31 -6.62
C ALA A 342 -13.96 21.68 -6.97
N THR A 343 -14.70 21.79 -8.07
CA THR A 343 -15.27 23.04 -8.58
C THR A 343 -16.80 23.13 -8.48
N ASP A 344 -17.45 22.11 -7.89
CA ASP A 344 -18.91 22.11 -7.71
C ASP A 344 -19.31 23.02 -6.53
N GLU A 345 -19.85 24.19 -6.84
CA GLU A 345 -20.26 25.18 -5.85
C GLU A 345 -21.40 24.73 -4.92
N ARG A 346 -22.12 23.67 -5.28
CA ARG A 346 -23.15 23.05 -4.40
C ARG A 346 -22.52 22.34 -3.22
N LEU A 347 -21.20 22.03 -3.28
CA LEU A 347 -20.46 21.40 -2.19
C LEU A 347 -19.78 22.45 -1.29
N PRO A 348 -19.81 22.27 0.04
CA PRO A 348 -19.10 23.11 0.97
C PRO A 348 -17.58 23.11 0.71
N ARG A 349 -16.91 24.23 1.07
CA ARG A 349 -15.47 24.39 0.84
C ARG A 349 -14.64 23.22 1.38
N PRO A 350 -14.85 22.68 2.61
CA PRO A 350 -14.06 21.56 3.10
C PRO A 350 -14.09 20.34 2.20
N LEU A 351 -15.25 19.98 1.66
CA LEU A 351 -15.40 18.84 0.75
C LEU A 351 -14.78 19.13 -0.63
N ARG A 352 -14.89 20.36 -1.13
CA ARG A 352 -14.20 20.79 -2.36
C ARG A 352 -12.68 20.75 -2.20
N VAL A 353 -12.16 21.11 -1.03
CA VAL A 353 -10.73 20.99 -0.71
C VAL A 353 -10.29 19.53 -0.72
N ALA A 354 -11.04 18.64 -0.08
CA ALA A 354 -10.76 17.21 -0.12
C ALA A 354 -10.76 16.68 -1.57
N ALA A 355 -11.72 17.11 -2.38
CA ALA A 355 -11.79 16.77 -3.80
C ALA A 355 -10.60 17.35 -4.59
N ALA A 356 -10.19 18.59 -4.32
CA ALA A 356 -9.05 19.22 -4.97
C ALA A 356 -7.73 18.53 -4.65
N LYS A 357 -7.52 18.10 -3.41
CA LYS A 357 -6.37 17.27 -3.01
C LYS A 357 -6.34 15.94 -3.76
N ALA A 358 -7.48 15.23 -3.80
CA ALA A 358 -7.61 13.98 -4.52
C ALA A 358 -7.48 14.14 -6.04
N ALA A 359 -7.88 15.31 -6.60
CA ALA A 359 -7.80 15.61 -8.02
C ALA A 359 -6.38 15.96 -8.50
N ALA A 360 -5.48 16.34 -7.61
CA ALA A 360 -4.12 16.74 -7.96
C ALA A 360 -3.36 15.66 -8.75
N ASP A 361 -3.64 14.38 -8.44
CA ASP A 361 -3.05 13.23 -9.13
C ASP A 361 -3.95 12.64 -10.23
N THR A 362 -5.22 13.00 -10.23
CA THR A 362 -6.19 12.42 -11.16
C THR A 362 -6.42 13.26 -12.40
N ALA A 363 -6.13 14.56 -12.34
CA ALA A 363 -6.34 15.49 -13.46
C ALA A 363 -5.59 15.06 -14.73
N ASP A 364 -4.31 14.68 -14.61
CA ASP A 364 -3.52 14.21 -15.75
C ASP A 364 -4.05 12.89 -16.32
N ARG A 365 -4.50 11.98 -15.46
CA ARG A 365 -5.12 10.73 -15.91
C ARG A 365 -6.45 10.98 -16.63
N VAL A 366 -7.23 11.96 -16.19
CA VAL A 366 -8.47 12.38 -16.91
C VAL A 366 -8.12 12.93 -18.26
N ARG A 367 -7.08 13.78 -18.36
CA ARG A 367 -6.62 14.36 -19.63
C ARG A 367 -6.14 13.29 -20.62
N GLU A 368 -5.32 12.34 -20.15
CA GLU A 368 -4.85 11.21 -20.94
C GLU A 368 -6.02 10.31 -21.42
N ALA A 369 -6.94 10.00 -20.52
CA ALA A 369 -8.10 9.17 -20.87
C ALA A 369 -9.07 9.90 -21.82
N ALA A 370 -9.26 11.24 -21.67
CA ALA A 370 -10.05 12.05 -22.58
C ALA A 370 -9.50 12.00 -24.02
N GLY A 371 -8.17 12.01 -24.19
CA GLY A 371 -7.52 11.88 -25.49
C GLY A 371 -7.74 10.51 -26.18
N ARG A 372 -8.21 9.52 -25.45
CA ARG A 372 -8.53 8.17 -25.97
C ARG A 372 -10.02 7.95 -26.22
N LEU A 373 -10.87 8.91 -25.83
CA LEU A 373 -12.31 8.79 -26.04
C LEU A 373 -12.66 8.99 -27.53
N THR A 374 -13.53 8.12 -28.03
CA THR A 374 -14.11 8.25 -29.38
C THR A 374 -15.25 9.28 -29.45
N ASP A 375 -15.80 9.63 -28.29
CA ASP A 375 -16.83 10.66 -28.14
C ASP A 375 -16.16 12.04 -27.92
N ALA A 376 -16.17 12.86 -28.96
CA ALA A 376 -15.55 14.19 -28.93
C ALA A 376 -16.22 15.15 -27.91
N ALA A 377 -17.52 15.01 -27.67
CA ALA A 377 -18.22 15.85 -26.70
C ALA A 377 -17.83 15.47 -25.26
N GLY A 378 -17.80 14.17 -24.94
CA GLY A 378 -17.35 13.68 -23.64
C GLY A 378 -15.87 13.99 -23.38
N ALA A 379 -15.03 13.96 -24.41
CA ALA A 379 -13.63 14.38 -24.31
C ALA A 379 -13.50 15.89 -23.99
N ALA A 380 -14.26 16.73 -24.68
CA ALA A 380 -14.27 18.18 -24.45
C ALA A 380 -14.78 18.52 -23.03
N ASP A 381 -15.85 17.88 -22.58
CA ASP A 381 -16.38 18.07 -21.22
C ASP A 381 -15.38 17.67 -20.13
N ALA A 382 -14.66 16.57 -20.33
CA ALA A 382 -13.63 16.12 -19.41
C ALA A 382 -12.45 17.10 -19.35
N LEU A 383 -11.97 17.60 -20.49
CA LEU A 383 -10.91 18.60 -20.54
C LEU A 383 -11.34 19.92 -19.89
N ALA A 384 -12.56 20.39 -20.18
CA ALA A 384 -13.11 21.59 -19.54
C ALA A 384 -13.25 21.45 -18.01
N ALA A 385 -13.54 20.25 -17.51
CA ALA A 385 -13.55 19.99 -16.06
C ALA A 385 -12.14 20.11 -15.46
N VAL A 386 -11.12 19.59 -16.14
CA VAL A 386 -9.72 19.70 -15.71
C VAL A 386 -9.27 21.17 -15.72
N GLU A 387 -9.57 21.93 -16.77
CA GLU A 387 -9.24 23.35 -16.85
C GLU A 387 -9.87 24.19 -15.72
N ARG A 388 -11.16 23.94 -15.43
CA ARG A 388 -11.82 24.59 -14.28
C ARG A 388 -11.16 24.25 -12.95
N TYR A 389 -10.80 22.99 -12.76
CA TYR A 389 -10.08 22.54 -11.57
C TYR A 389 -8.73 23.25 -11.44
N GLU A 390 -7.93 23.28 -12.50
CA GLU A 390 -6.61 23.92 -12.47
C GLU A 390 -6.69 25.42 -12.17
N ALA A 391 -7.68 26.10 -12.70
CA ALA A 391 -7.92 27.50 -12.40
C ALA A 391 -8.31 27.76 -10.92
N ALA A 392 -9.05 26.83 -10.31
CA ALA A 392 -9.51 26.96 -8.92
C ALA A 392 -8.53 26.38 -7.88
N ARG A 393 -7.66 25.43 -8.29
CA ARG A 393 -6.81 24.60 -7.43
C ARG A 393 -6.03 25.39 -6.40
N ASP A 394 -5.29 26.40 -6.84
CA ASP A 394 -4.39 27.15 -5.96
C ASP A 394 -5.14 27.91 -4.88
N GLY A 395 -6.28 28.49 -5.20
CA GLY A 395 -7.15 29.17 -4.23
C GLY A 395 -7.83 28.21 -3.26
N LEU A 396 -8.14 27.00 -3.69
CA LEU A 396 -8.74 25.98 -2.82
C LEU A 396 -7.72 25.37 -1.85
N LEU A 397 -6.49 25.14 -2.32
CA LEU A 397 -5.46 24.44 -1.56
C LEU A 397 -4.59 25.38 -0.69
N ALA A 398 -4.66 26.69 -0.89
CA ALA A 398 -3.91 27.65 -0.07
C ALA A 398 -4.22 27.48 1.41
N GLY A 399 -3.17 27.24 2.23
CA GLY A 399 -3.27 27.10 3.69
C GLY A 399 -3.94 25.81 4.17
N THR A 400 -4.16 24.82 3.29
CA THR A 400 -4.81 23.56 3.69
C THR A 400 -3.82 22.45 4.02
N GLY A 401 -2.57 22.55 3.55
CA GLY A 401 -1.56 21.52 3.69
C GLY A 401 -1.88 20.23 2.92
N PRO A 402 -1.01 19.22 3.01
CA PRO A 402 -1.19 17.94 2.34
C PRO A 402 -2.28 17.07 2.99
N ASP A 403 -2.81 16.11 2.24
CA ASP A 403 -3.67 15.07 2.79
C ASP A 403 -2.84 14.07 3.62
N LEU A 404 -3.14 13.98 4.90
CA LEU A 404 -2.48 13.06 5.85
C LEU A 404 -3.23 11.73 5.99
N THR A 405 -4.31 11.51 5.23
CA THR A 405 -5.15 10.32 5.33
C THR A 405 -4.57 9.17 4.52
N GLY A 406 -3.95 8.26 5.21
CA GLY A 406 -3.61 6.94 4.69
C GLY A 406 -2.20 6.82 4.10
N TYR A 407 -1.76 5.58 4.00
CA TYR A 407 -0.47 5.18 3.42
C TYR A 407 -0.40 5.52 1.92
N GLU A 408 -1.55 5.73 1.31
CA GLU A 408 -1.74 6.04 -0.10
C GLU A 408 -1.89 7.55 -0.40
N GLY A 409 -1.90 8.39 0.62
CA GLY A 409 -1.81 9.86 0.49
C GLY A 409 -0.53 10.35 -0.19
N ARG A 410 0.21 9.44 -0.85
CA ARG A 410 1.45 9.72 -1.57
C ARG A 410 1.26 10.64 -2.76
N LEU A 411 0.04 10.86 -3.20
CA LEU A 411 -0.23 11.50 -4.48
C LEU A 411 -0.67 12.96 -4.31
N GLY A 412 -1.43 13.29 -3.27
CA GLY A 412 -1.57 14.67 -2.80
C GLY A 412 -0.25 15.29 -2.36
N ASP A 413 0.70 14.42 -2.02
CA ASP A 413 2.09 14.66 -1.69
C ASP A 413 2.90 15.33 -2.80
N ILE A 414 2.68 14.96 -4.07
CA ILE A 414 3.45 15.51 -5.20
C ILE A 414 3.22 17.01 -5.32
N TYR A 415 1.99 17.46 -5.17
CA TYR A 415 1.66 18.88 -5.27
C TYR A 415 2.40 19.72 -4.22
N HIS A 416 2.43 19.27 -2.96
CA HIS A 416 3.08 19.99 -1.87
C HIS A 416 4.59 19.79 -1.81
N ARG A 417 5.11 18.68 -2.30
CA ARG A 417 6.54 18.36 -2.27
C ARG A 417 7.37 19.16 -3.26
N TYR A 418 6.80 19.49 -4.42
CA TYR A 418 7.53 20.11 -5.54
C TYR A 418 7.14 21.55 -5.82
N ARG A 419 6.10 22.04 -5.20
CA ARG A 419 5.65 23.42 -5.28
C ARG A 419 6.30 24.23 -4.16
N ALA A 420 6.62 25.51 -4.43
CA ALA A 420 6.95 26.45 -3.39
C ALA A 420 5.79 26.55 -2.38
N LEU A 421 6.05 26.22 -1.12
CA LEU A 421 5.04 26.31 -0.07
C LEU A 421 4.76 27.79 0.26
N ALA A 422 3.49 28.15 0.31
CA ALA A 422 3.09 29.45 0.80
C ALA A 422 3.32 29.54 2.33
N PRO A 423 3.51 30.74 2.91
CA PRO A 423 3.68 30.90 4.35
C PRO A 423 2.56 30.25 5.18
N ALA A 424 1.32 30.24 4.65
CA ALA A 424 0.20 29.57 5.29
C ALA A 424 0.33 28.04 5.29
N ASP A 425 0.90 27.44 4.25
CA ASP A 425 1.15 26.00 4.17
C ASP A 425 2.26 25.59 5.13
N LEU A 426 3.34 26.38 5.23
CA LEU A 426 4.42 26.20 6.19
C LEU A 426 3.90 26.26 7.63
N GLN A 427 3.08 27.25 7.95
CA GLN A 427 2.48 27.36 9.27
C GLN A 427 1.59 26.16 9.58
N TRP A 428 0.76 25.73 8.62
CA TRP A 428 -0.08 24.54 8.79
C TRP A 428 0.76 23.29 9.09
N LEU A 429 1.86 23.06 8.35
CA LEU A 429 2.77 21.92 8.58
C LEU A 429 3.38 21.98 9.99
N ARG A 430 3.83 23.16 10.43
CA ARG A 430 4.38 23.37 11.78
C ARG A 430 3.36 23.12 12.87
N ASP A 431 2.13 23.62 12.70
CA ASP A 431 1.04 23.39 13.63
C ASP A 431 0.73 21.89 13.78
N ARG A 432 0.77 21.13 12.67
CA ARG A 432 0.58 19.67 12.70
C ARG A 432 1.71 18.93 13.39
N VAL A 433 2.96 19.34 13.20
CA VAL A 433 4.10 18.76 13.94
C VAL A 433 3.98 19.04 15.44
N ALA A 434 3.51 20.21 15.82
CA ALA A 434 3.34 20.63 17.21
C ALA A 434 2.10 20.01 17.88
N ASP A 435 1.06 19.67 17.12
CA ASP A 435 -0.21 19.16 17.64
C ASP A 435 -0.05 17.74 18.24
N PRO A 436 -0.33 17.55 19.55
CA PRO A 436 -0.24 16.23 20.19
C PRO A 436 -1.20 15.19 19.61
N SER A 437 -2.29 15.62 18.98
CA SER A 437 -3.28 14.72 18.37
C SER A 437 -2.84 14.18 16.99
N THR A 438 -1.85 14.81 16.35
CA THR A 438 -1.34 14.36 15.06
C THR A 438 -0.65 13.01 15.22
N GLY A 439 -1.14 12.03 14.48
CA GLY A 439 -0.58 10.68 14.46
C GLY A 439 0.84 10.65 13.89
N LEU A 440 1.57 9.58 14.20
CA LEU A 440 2.97 9.40 13.86
C LEU A 440 3.28 9.57 12.37
N GLN A 441 2.44 9.00 11.51
CA GLN A 441 2.58 9.12 10.06
C GLN A 441 2.40 10.56 9.59
N GLY A 442 1.43 11.27 10.16
CA GLY A 442 1.22 12.69 9.87
C GLY A 442 2.41 13.55 10.26
N ILE A 443 2.99 13.32 11.43
CA ILE A 443 4.21 14.03 11.87
C ILE A 443 5.36 13.75 10.91
N ALA A 444 5.61 12.48 10.58
CA ALA A 444 6.69 12.08 9.68
C ALA A 444 6.55 12.78 8.32
N PHE A 445 5.34 12.80 7.80
CA PHE A 445 5.02 13.40 6.53
C PHE A 445 5.22 14.94 6.53
N CYS A 446 4.71 15.63 7.55
CA CYS A 446 4.91 17.08 7.68
C CYS A 446 6.39 17.44 7.80
N LEU A 447 7.16 16.66 8.58
CA LEU A 447 8.60 16.86 8.69
C LEU A 447 9.35 16.61 7.39
N GLU A 448 8.96 15.59 6.62
CA GLU A 448 9.56 15.33 5.30
C GLU A 448 9.34 16.49 4.33
N LEU A 449 8.15 17.08 4.32
CA LEU A 449 7.87 18.24 3.49
C LEU A 449 8.67 19.48 3.94
N LEU A 450 8.68 19.77 5.23
CA LEU A 450 9.49 20.88 5.76
C LEU A 450 10.98 20.70 5.43
N LEU A 451 11.51 19.49 5.55
CA LEU A 451 12.90 19.21 5.16
C LEU A 451 13.14 19.33 3.67
N ALA A 452 12.23 18.85 2.82
CA ALA A 452 12.36 18.96 1.37
C ALA A 452 12.42 20.41 0.88
N HIS A 453 11.81 21.32 1.64
CA HIS A 453 11.80 22.76 1.37
C HIS A 453 12.86 23.54 2.17
N GLY A 454 13.69 22.88 2.99
CA GLY A 454 14.71 23.54 3.82
C GLY A 454 14.12 24.36 4.98
N GLU A 455 12.87 24.07 5.36
CA GLU A 455 12.10 24.83 6.36
C GLU A 455 11.99 24.14 7.72
N ALA A 456 12.55 22.93 7.86
CA ALA A 456 12.63 22.24 9.16
C ALA A 456 13.84 22.76 9.97
N GLY A 457 13.61 23.08 11.24
CA GLY A 457 14.63 23.66 12.10
C GLY A 457 14.33 23.54 13.60
N GLU A 458 14.79 24.53 14.37
CA GLU A 458 14.67 24.55 15.82
C GLU A 458 13.22 24.51 16.34
N ALA A 459 12.26 25.07 15.60
CA ALA A 459 10.86 25.05 16.00
C ALA A 459 10.30 23.63 16.03
N GLU A 460 10.54 22.84 15.01
CA GLU A 460 10.11 21.44 14.90
C GLU A 460 10.85 20.56 15.92
N LEU A 461 12.14 20.84 16.12
CA LEU A 461 12.93 20.18 17.15
C LEU A 461 12.36 20.43 18.55
N ALA A 462 12.07 21.67 18.88
CA ALA A 462 11.49 22.08 20.18
C ALA A 462 10.10 21.45 20.42
N ALA A 463 9.27 21.34 19.38
CA ALA A 463 7.95 20.72 19.44
C ALA A 463 8.01 19.21 19.74
N LEU A 464 9.00 18.50 19.20
CA LEU A 464 9.10 17.04 19.29
C LEU A 464 9.98 16.54 20.46
N LEU A 465 10.94 17.33 20.94
CA LEU A 465 11.83 16.92 22.04
C LEU A 465 11.08 16.48 23.30
N PRO A 466 9.99 17.11 23.76
CA PRO A 466 9.24 16.66 24.93
C PRO A 466 8.60 15.27 24.75
N ARG A 467 8.32 14.89 23.48
CA ARG A 467 7.59 13.67 23.11
C ARG A 467 8.52 12.48 22.87
N TRP A 468 9.81 12.69 22.57
CA TRP A 468 10.67 11.66 22.03
C TRP A 468 10.87 10.45 22.96
N LYS A 469 11.09 10.65 24.26
CA LYS A 469 11.29 9.55 25.21
C LYS A 469 10.00 8.77 25.48
N LYS A 470 8.87 9.48 25.63
CA LYS A 470 7.61 8.89 26.05
C LYS A 470 6.83 8.26 24.91
N GLU A 471 6.83 8.89 23.75
CA GLU A 471 5.98 8.54 22.62
C GLU A 471 6.78 7.94 21.45
N LEU A 472 7.75 8.68 20.91
CA LEU A 472 8.42 8.29 19.69
C LEU A 472 9.27 7.02 19.85
N THR A 473 9.97 6.85 20.97
CA THR A 473 10.76 5.63 21.22
C THR A 473 9.87 4.40 21.44
N LYS A 474 8.70 4.56 22.08
CA LYS A 474 7.75 3.48 22.28
C LYS A 474 7.14 3.04 20.95
N GLN A 475 6.72 4.00 20.14
CA GLN A 475 6.10 3.75 18.83
C GLN A 475 7.12 3.18 17.84
N TYR A 476 8.37 3.65 17.85
CA TYR A 476 9.43 3.10 17.00
C TYR A 476 9.65 1.58 17.21
N ARG A 477 9.53 1.11 18.44
CA ARG A 477 9.69 -0.32 18.77
C ARG A 477 8.53 -1.19 18.28
N THR A 478 7.37 -0.60 18.05
CA THR A 478 6.13 -1.30 17.68
C THR A 478 5.76 -1.16 16.21
N THR A 479 6.31 -0.16 15.52
CA THR A 479 5.97 0.17 14.13
C THR A 479 7.19 -0.03 13.23
N TYR A 480 7.09 -0.94 12.25
CA TYR A 480 8.19 -1.35 11.37
C TYR A 480 8.40 -0.41 10.16
N THR A 481 8.35 0.89 10.34
CA THR A 481 8.64 1.86 9.27
C THR A 481 9.85 2.69 9.65
N GLU A 482 11.03 2.07 9.59
CA GLU A 482 12.28 2.61 10.13
C GLU A 482 12.65 3.97 9.55
N TRP A 483 12.45 4.20 8.28
CA TRP A 483 12.95 5.36 7.54
C TRP A 483 12.02 6.59 7.55
N ARG A 484 10.71 6.41 7.79
CA ARG A 484 9.71 7.50 7.91
C ARG A 484 9.34 7.84 9.35
N HIS A 485 10.09 7.35 10.32
CA HIS A 485 9.74 7.58 11.70
C HIS A 485 10.23 8.95 12.17
N PRO A 486 9.37 9.77 12.83
CA PRO A 486 9.75 11.11 13.30
C PRO A 486 10.99 11.14 14.19
N LEU A 487 11.27 10.07 14.93
CA LEU A 487 12.47 9.97 15.77
C LEU A 487 13.78 10.02 14.96
N VAL A 488 13.78 9.46 13.75
CA VAL A 488 14.93 9.53 12.83
C VAL A 488 15.17 10.96 12.42
N THR A 489 14.14 11.63 11.96
CA THR A 489 14.19 13.03 11.53
C THR A 489 14.57 13.96 12.69
N LEU A 490 13.98 13.75 13.88
CA LEU A 490 14.33 14.49 15.08
C LEU A 490 15.80 14.38 15.44
N THR A 491 16.36 13.16 15.34
CA THR A 491 17.79 12.95 15.64
C THR A 491 18.67 13.64 14.60
N CYS A 492 18.34 13.55 13.32
CA CYS A 492 19.07 14.22 12.25
C CYS A 492 19.03 15.75 12.42
N LEU A 493 17.85 16.32 12.67
CA LEU A 493 17.71 17.76 12.93
C LEU A 493 18.55 18.22 14.13
N ALA A 494 18.54 17.45 15.23
CA ALA A 494 19.34 17.78 16.39
C ALA A 494 20.85 17.76 16.09
N LEU A 495 21.29 16.84 15.23
CA LEU A 495 22.69 16.75 14.77
C LEU A 495 23.04 17.89 13.82
N ASP A 496 22.19 18.18 12.85
CA ASP A 496 22.38 19.25 11.86
C ASP A 496 22.45 20.64 12.51
N LEU A 497 21.74 20.84 13.63
CA LEU A 497 21.69 22.10 14.40
C LEU A 497 22.68 22.16 15.57
N ASP A 498 23.57 21.18 15.72
CA ASP A 498 24.48 21.06 16.89
C ASP A 498 23.75 21.20 18.23
N HIS A 499 22.48 20.76 18.29
CA HIS A 499 21.62 20.94 19.44
C HIS A 499 22.05 20.03 20.61
N PRO A 500 22.03 20.49 21.89
CA PRO A 500 22.43 19.69 23.05
C PRO A 500 21.71 18.33 23.20
N ALA A 501 20.49 18.20 22.69
CA ALA A 501 19.74 16.95 22.69
C ALA A 501 20.35 15.88 21.75
N ALA A 502 21.18 16.27 20.79
CA ALA A 502 21.80 15.34 19.82
C ALA A 502 22.56 14.20 20.50
N ALA A 503 23.31 14.51 21.57
CA ALA A 503 24.04 13.51 22.35
C ALA A 503 23.13 12.45 22.97
N ALA A 504 21.99 12.86 23.56
CA ALA A 504 21.02 11.95 24.18
C ALA A 504 20.27 11.10 23.15
N LEU A 505 19.91 11.68 22.00
CA LEU A 505 19.26 10.99 20.90
C LEU A 505 20.21 9.98 20.25
N THR A 506 21.45 10.37 19.99
CA THR A 506 22.51 9.50 19.43
C THR A 506 22.82 8.34 20.37
N ALA A 507 22.95 8.59 21.68
CA ALA A 507 23.18 7.54 22.66
C ALA A 507 22.04 6.53 22.73
N TRP A 508 20.79 6.90 22.41
CA TRP A 508 19.67 5.97 22.32
C TRP A 508 19.83 5.02 21.11
N TRP A 509 20.30 5.55 19.98
CA TRP A 509 20.56 4.75 18.76
C TRP A 509 21.77 3.82 18.92
N ALA A 510 22.77 4.22 19.65
CA ALA A 510 23.99 3.46 19.91
C ALA A 510 23.80 2.26 20.87
N LYS A 511 22.60 2.06 21.45
CA LYS A 511 22.30 0.85 22.24
C LYS A 511 22.22 -0.39 21.35
N PRO A 512 22.56 -1.58 21.85
CA PRO A 512 23.23 -2.70 21.18
C PRO A 512 22.47 -3.33 20.01
N LYS A 513 22.34 -2.60 18.94
CA LYS A 513 22.00 -3.14 17.62
C LYS A 513 23.16 -2.78 16.70
N PRO A 514 23.52 -3.67 15.76
CA PRO A 514 24.49 -3.30 14.74
C PRO A 514 24.09 -1.98 14.10
N LEU A 515 25.02 -1.04 13.96
CA LEU A 515 24.76 0.31 13.45
C LEU A 515 24.10 0.31 12.06
N TRP A 516 24.38 -0.71 11.24
CA TRP A 516 23.74 -0.89 9.93
C TRP A 516 22.23 -1.22 9.97
N LYS A 517 21.67 -1.51 11.17
CA LYS A 517 20.22 -1.56 11.40
C LYS A 517 19.62 -0.19 11.79
N ALA A 518 20.45 0.83 11.95
CA ALA A 518 19.96 2.18 12.09
C ALA A 518 19.50 2.70 10.70
N PRO A 519 18.46 3.56 10.66
CA PRO A 519 18.05 4.17 9.42
C PRO A 519 19.22 4.88 8.72
N VAL A 520 19.33 4.69 7.42
CA VAL A 520 20.42 5.20 6.57
C VAL A 520 20.77 6.67 6.86
N ARG A 521 19.74 7.49 7.04
CA ARG A 521 19.89 8.91 7.34
C ARG A 521 20.66 9.19 8.62
N LEU A 522 20.58 8.31 9.61
CA LEU A 522 21.34 8.44 10.85
C LEU A 522 22.77 7.92 10.72
N LEU A 523 23.01 6.95 9.87
CA LEU A 523 24.33 6.34 9.72
C LEU A 523 25.37 7.33 9.20
N THR A 524 24.96 8.35 8.47
CA THR A 524 25.84 9.44 8.03
C THR A 524 26.28 10.35 9.17
N HIS A 525 25.55 10.37 10.29
CA HIS A 525 25.83 11.19 11.48
C HIS A 525 26.40 10.39 12.65
N LEU A 526 26.19 9.06 12.69
CA LEU A 526 26.52 8.22 13.84
C LEU A 526 27.94 7.64 13.80
N GLY A 527 28.96 8.49 13.71
CA GLY A 527 30.30 8.10 14.06
C GLY A 527 31.34 8.19 12.95
N ALA A 528 32.62 8.14 13.34
CA ALA A 528 33.74 8.08 12.41
C ALA A 528 33.63 6.85 11.52
N PRO A 529 33.97 6.94 10.23
CA PRO A 529 34.06 5.80 9.36
C PRO A 529 35.00 4.75 9.96
N ASP A 530 34.61 3.49 9.90
CA ASP A 530 35.28 2.36 10.50
C ASP A 530 35.26 1.20 9.51
N GLU A 531 36.45 0.66 9.23
CA GLU A 531 36.63 -0.46 8.28
C GLU A 531 35.86 -1.71 8.71
N GLU A 532 35.79 -1.99 10.01
CA GLU A 532 35.10 -3.15 10.55
C GLU A 532 33.60 -3.02 10.26
N LYS A 533 32.99 -1.86 10.50
CA LYS A 533 31.58 -1.57 10.19
C LYS A 533 31.27 -1.64 8.70
N ALA A 534 32.17 -1.14 7.86
CA ALA A 534 32.00 -1.21 6.41
C ALA A 534 32.03 -2.67 5.93
N ALA A 535 32.94 -3.49 6.50
CA ALA A 535 33.02 -4.90 6.19
C ALA A 535 31.80 -5.70 6.67
N GLU A 536 31.30 -5.43 7.89
CA GLU A 536 30.08 -6.04 8.42
C GLU A 536 28.86 -5.71 7.54
N LEU A 537 28.69 -4.43 7.17
CA LEU A 537 27.59 -4.00 6.32
C LEU A 537 27.67 -4.64 4.94
N TRP A 538 28.87 -4.74 4.36
CA TRP A 538 29.08 -5.41 3.08
C TRP A 538 28.74 -6.91 3.15
N ALA A 539 29.21 -7.59 4.18
CA ALA A 539 28.88 -9.00 4.41
C ALA A 539 27.37 -9.23 4.50
N PHE A 540 26.64 -8.32 5.16
CA PHE A 540 25.20 -8.36 5.22
C PHE A 540 24.55 -8.13 3.84
N ILE A 541 24.99 -7.11 3.10
CA ILE A 541 24.47 -6.79 1.76
C ILE A 541 24.59 -8.00 0.82
N VAL A 542 25.70 -8.70 0.87
CA VAL A 542 25.98 -9.85 -0.02
C VAL A 542 25.23 -11.12 0.43
N SER A 543 25.03 -11.32 1.76
CA SER A 543 24.47 -12.57 2.30
C SER A 543 22.95 -12.62 2.34
N ASP A 544 22.29 -11.53 2.73
CA ASP A 544 20.85 -11.51 3.05
C ASP A 544 19.98 -10.79 2.01
N GLY A 545 20.58 -10.25 0.97
CA GLY A 545 19.94 -9.30 0.07
C GLY A 545 19.91 -7.91 0.71
N HIS A 546 19.88 -6.88 -0.10
CA HIS A 546 19.97 -5.50 0.35
C HIS A 546 18.85 -4.65 -0.25
N ASP A 547 18.43 -3.62 0.49
CA ASP A 547 17.66 -2.53 -0.05
C ASP A 547 18.56 -1.38 -0.53
N THR A 548 17.98 -0.46 -1.28
CA THR A 548 18.69 0.74 -1.79
C THR A 548 19.33 1.53 -0.66
N GLY A 549 18.69 1.59 0.50
CA GLY A 549 19.19 2.36 1.64
C GLY A 549 20.45 1.78 2.23
N GLN A 550 20.52 0.47 2.39
CA GLN A 550 21.70 -0.23 2.95
C GLN A 550 22.89 -0.11 2.01
N LEU A 551 22.67 -0.29 0.70
CA LEU A 551 23.72 -0.12 -0.30
C LEU A 551 24.20 1.33 -0.36
N MET A 552 23.31 2.31 -0.32
CA MET A 552 23.66 3.72 -0.27
C MET A 552 24.51 4.06 0.98
N THR A 553 24.12 3.53 2.13
CA THR A 553 24.86 3.70 3.38
C THR A 553 26.28 3.17 3.25
N TRP A 554 26.43 1.97 2.70
CA TRP A 554 27.75 1.38 2.49
C TRP A 554 28.60 2.23 1.55
N VAL A 555 28.04 2.71 0.44
CA VAL A 555 28.73 3.60 -0.51
C VAL A 555 29.19 4.88 0.16
N LEU A 556 28.34 5.53 0.95
CA LEU A 556 28.70 6.76 1.67
C LEU A 556 29.77 6.52 2.74
N LEU A 557 29.66 5.41 3.47
CA LEU A 557 30.67 5.02 4.47
C LEU A 557 32.00 4.72 3.80
N ARG A 558 32.01 3.93 2.73
CA ARG A 558 33.23 3.58 1.98
C ARG A 558 33.88 4.80 1.35
N ALA A 559 33.07 5.70 0.78
CA ALA A 559 33.58 6.94 0.21
C ALA A 559 34.33 7.81 1.24
N ARG A 560 33.81 7.89 2.47
CA ARG A 560 34.50 8.60 3.57
C ARG A 560 35.80 7.91 4.00
N LEU A 561 35.82 6.57 4.07
CA LEU A 561 37.02 5.79 4.41
C LEU A 561 38.12 5.99 3.36
N ASP A 562 37.76 5.92 2.08
CA ASP A 562 38.66 6.04 0.95
C ASP A 562 39.08 7.50 0.64
N GLY A 563 38.38 8.49 1.22
CA GLY A 563 38.56 9.89 0.84
C GLY A 563 38.15 10.17 -0.61
N THR A 564 37.23 9.39 -1.17
CA THR A 564 36.80 9.46 -2.58
C THR A 564 35.37 9.96 -2.71
N HIS A 565 34.97 10.36 -3.91
CA HIS A 565 33.61 10.77 -4.16
C HIS A 565 32.68 9.55 -4.15
N PRO A 566 31.46 9.60 -3.52
CA PRO A 566 30.53 8.47 -3.46
C PRO A 566 30.15 7.85 -4.81
N LEU A 567 30.03 8.66 -5.86
CA LEU A 567 29.80 8.16 -7.22
C LEU A 567 30.88 7.20 -7.71
N GLN A 568 32.13 7.49 -7.38
CA GLN A 568 33.30 6.64 -7.78
C GLN A 568 33.29 5.31 -7.00
N VAL A 569 32.73 5.29 -5.80
CA VAL A 569 32.53 4.05 -5.03
C VAL A 569 31.37 3.27 -5.61
N ALA A 570 30.23 3.93 -5.91
CA ALA A 570 29.06 3.29 -6.46
C ALA A 570 29.33 2.67 -7.85
N GLU A 571 30.07 3.34 -8.73
CA GLU A 571 30.39 2.80 -10.06
C GLU A 571 31.20 1.51 -10.02
N LYS A 572 32.05 1.30 -9.00
CA LYS A 572 32.81 0.05 -8.81
C LYS A 572 31.92 -1.15 -8.51
N LEU A 573 30.65 -0.90 -8.17
CA LEU A 573 29.66 -1.93 -7.92
C LEU A 573 28.91 -2.38 -9.19
N ILE A 574 29.18 -1.75 -10.33
CA ILE A 574 28.59 -2.17 -11.61
C ILE A 574 29.06 -3.58 -11.95
N GLY A 575 28.14 -4.52 -12.02
CA GLY A 575 28.46 -5.93 -12.24
C GLY A 575 29.00 -6.68 -11.01
N ALA A 576 29.02 -6.07 -9.84
CA ALA A 576 29.42 -6.73 -8.61
C ALA A 576 28.40 -7.84 -8.22
N PRO A 577 28.86 -9.04 -7.86
CA PRO A 577 27.97 -10.12 -7.46
C PRO A 577 27.11 -9.71 -6.26
N GLY A 578 25.79 -10.01 -6.34
CA GLY A 578 24.85 -9.70 -5.28
C GLY A 578 24.31 -8.27 -5.28
N VAL A 579 24.76 -7.39 -6.18
CA VAL A 579 24.24 -6.03 -6.32
C VAL A 579 23.25 -5.96 -7.49
N HIS A 580 21.99 -5.70 -7.17
CA HIS A 580 20.94 -5.62 -8.18
C HIS A 580 21.06 -4.33 -9.03
N PRO A 581 20.99 -4.39 -10.38
CA PRO A 581 21.14 -3.21 -11.24
C PRO A 581 20.17 -2.06 -10.92
N TYR A 582 18.92 -2.37 -10.63
CA TYR A 582 17.91 -1.38 -10.23
C TYR A 582 18.29 -0.67 -8.93
N THR A 583 18.74 -1.42 -7.91
CA THR A 583 19.20 -0.85 -6.64
C THR A 583 20.41 0.05 -6.86
N LEU A 584 21.35 -0.37 -7.70
CA LEU A 584 22.54 0.41 -8.03
C LEU A 584 22.22 1.70 -8.79
N GLU A 585 21.27 1.67 -9.72
CA GLU A 585 20.75 2.87 -10.41
C GLU A 585 20.27 3.91 -9.39
N HIS A 586 19.46 3.48 -8.42
CA HIS A 586 18.94 4.35 -7.37
C HIS A 586 20.04 4.87 -6.44
N VAL A 587 21.03 4.06 -6.16
CA VAL A 587 22.18 4.49 -5.35
C VAL A 587 23.03 5.51 -6.09
N LEU A 588 23.39 5.29 -7.36
CA LEU A 588 24.15 6.23 -8.17
C LEU A 588 23.46 7.61 -8.22
N ILE A 589 22.17 7.65 -8.50
CA ILE A 589 21.40 8.89 -8.54
C ILE A 589 21.26 9.49 -7.15
N GLY A 590 21.05 8.66 -6.13
CA GLY A 590 20.90 9.09 -4.74
C GLY A 590 22.13 9.77 -4.17
N VAL A 591 23.32 9.34 -4.53
CA VAL A 591 24.60 9.87 -4.03
C VAL A 591 25.27 10.89 -4.97
N ALA A 592 24.61 11.28 -6.05
CA ALA A 592 25.16 12.28 -7.01
C ALA A 592 25.52 13.59 -6.33
N ASP A 593 24.74 14.01 -5.34
CA ASP A 593 25.05 15.13 -4.47
C ASP A 593 25.30 14.61 -3.04
N PRO A 594 26.55 14.44 -2.62
CA PRO A 594 26.88 13.89 -1.30
C PRO A 594 26.54 14.84 -0.14
N ALA A 595 26.36 16.14 -0.39
CA ALA A 595 25.94 17.11 0.61
C ALA A 595 24.44 16.96 0.95
N GLN A 596 23.66 16.53 -0.04
CA GLN A 596 22.23 16.26 0.13
C GLN A 596 21.87 14.91 -0.52
N PRO A 597 22.32 13.77 0.02
CA PRO A 597 21.97 12.48 -0.56
C PRO A 597 20.44 12.34 -0.61
N LEU A 598 19.91 11.90 -1.76
CA LEU A 598 18.50 11.59 -1.86
C LEU A 598 18.20 10.35 -1.02
N TRP A 599 17.63 10.58 0.13
CA TRP A 599 17.16 9.52 0.98
C TRP A 599 16.05 8.72 0.27
N HIS A 600 15.90 7.46 0.60
CA HIS A 600 15.01 6.50 -0.02
C HIS A 600 13.59 7.03 -0.36
N TYR A 601 13.04 7.92 0.46
CA TYR A 601 11.71 8.51 0.26
C TYR A 601 11.69 9.73 -0.70
N ALA A 602 12.83 10.34 -0.94
CA ALA A 602 12.96 11.42 -1.92
C ALA A 602 13.37 10.91 -3.32
N ILE A 603 13.58 9.60 -3.46
CA ILE A 603 13.87 8.94 -4.73
C ILE A 603 12.53 8.66 -5.46
N ASP A 604 11.77 9.67 -5.76
CA ASP A 604 10.66 9.55 -6.70
C ASP A 604 11.21 9.79 -8.12
N PRO A 605 11.20 8.77 -9.01
CA PRO A 605 11.68 8.92 -10.38
C PRO A 605 10.95 10.00 -11.20
N ARG A 606 9.82 10.52 -10.69
CA ARG A 606 9.06 11.62 -11.31
C ARG A 606 9.52 12.99 -10.83
N SER A 607 10.38 13.09 -9.81
CA SER A 607 10.80 14.34 -9.22
C SER A 607 11.82 15.09 -10.08
N HIS A 608 11.77 16.42 -10.04
CA HIS A 608 12.82 17.25 -10.64
C HIS A 608 14.20 16.95 -10.04
N SER A 609 14.28 16.68 -8.74
CA SER A 609 15.54 16.34 -8.08
C SER A 609 16.13 15.03 -8.61
N TRP A 610 15.29 14.01 -8.87
CA TRP A 610 15.73 12.78 -9.50
C TRP A 610 16.26 13.02 -10.90
N LEU A 611 15.48 13.72 -11.73
CA LEU A 611 15.86 14.02 -13.11
C LEU A 611 17.18 14.78 -13.17
N ARG A 612 17.32 15.85 -12.40
CA ARG A 612 18.55 16.65 -12.34
C ARG A 612 19.76 15.80 -11.99
N ARG A 613 19.65 14.94 -10.98
CA ARG A 613 20.74 14.07 -10.55
C ARG A 613 21.05 12.96 -11.55
N ALA A 614 20.04 12.40 -12.19
CA ALA A 614 20.25 11.46 -13.29
C ALA A 614 21.02 12.11 -14.45
N GLN A 615 20.70 13.38 -14.77
CA GLN A 615 21.43 14.18 -15.75
C GLN A 615 22.89 14.46 -15.28
N GLU A 616 23.08 14.81 -14.01
CA GLU A 616 24.42 15.01 -13.42
C GLU A 616 25.27 13.74 -13.52
N VAL A 617 24.70 12.56 -13.21
CA VAL A 617 25.41 11.27 -13.38
C VAL A 617 25.74 11.01 -14.85
N ALA A 618 24.81 11.27 -15.78
CA ALA A 618 25.02 11.09 -17.20
C ALA A 618 26.14 11.99 -17.77
N ASP A 619 26.36 13.14 -17.16
CA ASP A 619 27.31 14.16 -17.63
C ASP A 619 28.64 14.18 -16.86
N ASP A 620 28.76 13.41 -15.79
CA ASP A 620 29.96 13.48 -14.95
C ASP A 620 31.17 12.84 -15.64
N PRO A 621 32.19 13.64 -16.02
CA PRO A 621 33.36 13.13 -16.73
C PRO A 621 34.24 12.22 -15.88
N ARG A 622 34.04 12.19 -14.56
CA ARG A 622 34.78 11.35 -13.62
C ARG A 622 34.34 9.90 -13.64
N LEU A 623 33.14 9.63 -14.21
CA LEU A 623 32.53 8.32 -14.25
C LEU A 623 32.85 7.57 -15.55
N THR A 624 32.81 6.24 -15.47
CA THR A 624 32.92 5.37 -16.62
C THR A 624 31.71 5.51 -17.56
N ASP A 625 31.87 5.10 -18.82
CA ASP A 625 30.76 5.09 -19.79
C ASP A 625 29.57 4.25 -19.30
N ALA A 626 29.84 3.15 -18.60
CA ALA A 626 28.81 2.31 -18.01
C ALA A 626 27.97 3.03 -16.95
N ALA A 627 28.60 3.78 -16.05
CA ALA A 627 27.90 4.57 -15.03
C ALA A 627 27.12 5.72 -15.65
N ARG A 628 27.70 6.42 -16.63
CA ARG A 628 27.02 7.48 -17.38
C ARG A 628 25.82 6.97 -18.17
N ALA A 629 25.91 5.77 -18.75
CA ALA A 629 24.80 5.14 -19.43
C ALA A 629 23.62 4.83 -18.50
N ILE A 630 23.88 4.44 -17.23
CA ILE A 630 22.83 4.28 -16.22
C ILE A 630 22.14 5.61 -15.95
N GLY A 631 22.88 6.70 -15.73
CA GLY A 631 22.32 8.02 -15.53
C GLY A 631 21.48 8.51 -16.75
N LEU A 632 21.99 8.29 -17.95
CA LEU A 632 21.30 8.64 -19.19
C LEU A 632 19.98 7.85 -19.36
N LYS A 633 20.02 6.55 -19.06
CA LYS A 633 18.83 5.68 -19.08
C LYS A 633 17.78 6.20 -18.08
N ALA A 634 18.18 6.40 -16.83
CA ALA A 634 17.28 6.88 -15.78
C ALA A 634 16.69 8.27 -16.11
N ALA A 635 17.49 9.18 -16.66
CA ALA A 635 16.99 10.47 -17.12
C ALA A 635 15.95 10.30 -18.25
N ARG A 636 16.21 9.47 -19.26
CA ARG A 636 15.29 9.21 -20.38
C ARG A 636 14.00 8.49 -19.96
N GLU A 637 14.04 7.73 -18.91
CA GLU A 637 12.85 7.06 -18.34
C GLU A 637 11.97 8.01 -17.52
N HIS A 638 12.45 9.22 -17.23
CA HIS A 638 11.64 10.21 -16.53
C HIS A 638 10.39 10.56 -17.33
N HIS A 639 9.29 10.79 -16.61
CA HIS A 639 7.95 11.07 -17.17
C HIS A 639 7.94 12.20 -18.21
N VAL A 640 8.75 13.26 -18.03
CA VAL A 640 8.85 14.39 -18.97
C VAL A 640 9.25 13.98 -20.38
N PHE A 641 10.04 12.92 -20.53
CA PHE A 641 10.48 12.43 -21.85
C PHE A 641 9.55 11.37 -22.43
N ARG A 642 8.88 10.62 -21.59
CA ARG A 642 7.87 9.64 -22.03
C ARG A 642 6.57 10.29 -22.48
N HIS A 643 6.24 11.42 -21.89
CA HIS A 643 5.00 12.16 -22.11
C HIS A 643 5.28 13.66 -22.25
N PRO A 644 6.00 14.08 -23.32
CA PRO A 644 6.46 15.47 -23.48
C PRO A 644 5.30 16.48 -23.58
N ASP A 645 4.13 16.02 -23.97
CA ASP A 645 2.92 16.87 -24.11
C ASP A 645 2.11 16.96 -22.80
N GLN A 646 2.48 16.23 -21.76
CA GLN A 646 1.78 16.27 -20.49
C GLN A 646 2.46 17.23 -19.51
N VAL A 647 1.65 18.08 -18.86
CA VAL A 647 2.14 18.94 -17.78
C VAL A 647 2.41 18.07 -16.56
N SER A 648 3.68 17.92 -16.20
CA SER A 648 4.04 17.25 -14.96
C SER A 648 3.88 18.20 -13.78
N PRO A 649 3.08 17.90 -12.76
CA PRO A 649 2.99 18.73 -11.55
C PRO A 649 4.31 18.81 -10.77
N ALA A 650 5.25 17.90 -11.07
CA ALA A 650 6.56 17.83 -10.44
C ALA A 650 7.62 18.76 -11.06
N LEU A 651 7.30 19.41 -12.19
CA LEU A 651 8.22 20.29 -12.92
C LEU A 651 7.54 21.62 -13.23
N THR A 652 8.27 22.72 -13.00
CA THR A 652 7.87 24.02 -13.57
C THR A 652 8.10 24.02 -15.09
N ASP A 653 7.44 24.93 -15.82
CA ASP A 653 7.63 25.06 -17.27
C ASP A 653 9.11 25.31 -17.63
N GLY A 654 9.83 26.11 -16.86
CA GLY A 654 11.26 26.34 -17.04
C GLY A 654 12.11 25.08 -16.83
N GLN A 655 11.82 24.28 -15.82
CA GLN A 655 12.49 23.01 -15.55
C GLN A 655 12.21 21.99 -16.67
N ARG A 656 10.98 21.93 -17.14
CA ARG A 656 10.59 21.11 -18.29
C ARG A 656 11.32 21.51 -19.56
N ALA A 657 11.33 22.79 -19.89
CA ALA A 657 12.04 23.29 -21.08
C ALA A 657 13.54 22.98 -21.01
N ALA A 658 14.17 23.18 -19.84
CA ALA A 658 15.58 22.85 -19.62
C ALA A 658 15.85 21.34 -19.77
N ALA A 659 14.96 20.48 -19.28
CA ALA A 659 15.09 19.03 -19.44
C ALA A 659 15.00 18.60 -20.92
N LEU A 660 14.04 19.12 -21.67
CA LEU A 660 13.90 18.82 -23.10
C LEU A 660 15.10 19.31 -23.91
N ALA A 661 15.58 20.52 -23.66
CA ALA A 661 16.80 21.04 -24.29
C ALA A 661 18.05 20.20 -23.97
N TRP A 662 18.15 19.69 -22.74
CA TRP A 662 19.20 18.76 -22.35
C TRP A 662 19.16 17.45 -23.14
N ALA A 663 17.98 16.90 -23.40
CA ALA A 663 17.81 15.67 -24.19
C ALA A 663 18.12 15.88 -25.67
N GLU A 664 17.65 17.00 -26.26
CA GLU A 664 17.93 17.37 -27.65
C GLU A 664 19.43 17.52 -27.90
N ALA A 665 20.15 18.21 -27.03
CA ALA A 665 21.60 18.38 -27.15
C ALA A 665 22.40 17.06 -27.15
N ARG A 666 21.76 15.94 -26.72
CA ARG A 666 22.39 14.59 -26.69
C ARG A 666 21.87 13.66 -27.77
N ALA A 667 20.70 13.92 -28.34
CA ALA A 667 20.20 13.17 -29.48
C ALA A 667 21.13 13.30 -30.69
N ASP A 668 21.69 14.49 -30.89
CA ASP A 668 22.63 14.79 -31.99
C ASP A 668 23.97 14.09 -31.84
N ARG A 669 24.41 13.77 -30.60
CA ARG A 669 25.68 13.05 -30.36
C ARG A 669 25.57 11.57 -30.62
N THR A 670 24.42 10.94 -30.33
CA THR A 670 24.18 9.50 -30.57
C THR A 670 23.87 9.18 -32.05
N ALA A 671 23.60 10.18 -32.85
CA ALA A 671 23.45 10.04 -34.31
C ALA A 671 24.79 10.20 -35.07
N ALA A 672 25.83 10.68 -34.38
CA ALA A 672 27.17 10.90 -34.93
C ALA A 672 28.20 9.81 -34.58
N ASP A 673 27.89 8.96 -33.58
CA ASP A 673 28.63 7.73 -33.23
C ASP A 673 27.91 6.50 -33.82
#